data_3331886967d611b71cc05298add98626
#
_entry.id   3331886967d611b71cc05298add98626
#
_cell.length_a   1.000
_cell.length_b   1.000
_cell.length_c   1.000
_cell.angle_alpha   90.00
_cell.angle_beta   90.00
_cell.angle_gamma   90.00
#
_symmetry.space_group_name_H-M   'P 1'
#
loop_
_entity.id
_entity.type
_entity.pdbx_description
1 polymer ?
#
loop_
_entity_poly.entity_id
_entity_poly.type
_entity_poly.pdbx_seq_one_letter_code
_entity_poly.pdbx_strand_id
1 'polypeptide(L)'
;MAKGPKDQAVSERLPVARVAVDISLAHLDRPFDYLVPASMDEAAVPGCRVRVRFSGQLVGGYLLDRTATSEHQGKLARLERVVSPEPVLTPEIFDLARAVADRYAGTLADVLRLAIPPRHAAAEREAPAAAEREAPAAAEREAPAGHTVASPAQPAPFRPEPGSWSRYPAGQAFLAALAEGRSVRAAWSALPGAEWPSEIAIAAATAATAGRGVVIVVPDARDLVRVDAALTALNLVGRDGQPGHVCLTADLGPAERYRRWLAVLRGQVRVVAGTRAAMFAPVRQLGLVVLWDDGDDLHAEPRAPYPNAREVLALRAHRSGAAALIGGFARTAELTQLVAAGWAKPLTGRPDVLRRIAPRVRAAPDEAELARDAAALTARLPSLALRTARSALAGDTRSSDTRSSNTRSSNTRSGDARSGDARSAPPPGPVLVQVPRGGYLAAIACGRCRAQAHCAVCGGPLQVGGSNEVPGCRWCGALAADWACSRCGSDRLRALVTGVARTAEELGRAFPGLPVRTSGGQHVLAAVPAEPGLVIATPGAEPVAADGYAAALLLDGWALLGRPSLRAAEETLRRWMNAAALVRPAGPVVVLADGSLPAVQALVRWDPVGFAERELAERAELRFPPAVRMATVTGSSAAVAEFVGSVGLPDAAEVLGPVPVEPGSSANGAEHAAEPRERALIRIPRADGLALARALHAAQAARSARKDGVGPKAVRVQLDPAEVA
;
A
#
# COMPACT_ATOMS: atom_id res chain seq x y z
N MET A 1 19.81 -16.41 -44.32
CA MET A 1 21.18 -16.85 -44.12
C MET A 1 21.14 -18.28 -43.56
N ALA A 2 21.78 -19.25 -44.18
CA ALA A 2 21.86 -20.61 -43.68
C ALA A 2 22.65 -20.62 -42.36
N LYS A 3 22.15 -21.29 -41.32
CA LYS A 3 22.86 -21.44 -40.03
C LYS A 3 24.16 -22.20 -40.27
N GLY A 4 25.29 -21.67 -39.81
CA GLY A 4 26.60 -22.27 -39.97
C GLY A 4 26.74 -23.62 -39.22
N PRO A 5 27.73 -24.47 -39.53
CA PRO A 5 27.86 -25.80 -38.92
C PRO A 5 27.98 -25.81 -37.39
N LYS A 6 28.53 -24.77 -36.77
CA LYS A 6 28.55 -24.61 -35.29
C LYS A 6 27.14 -24.36 -34.67
N ASP A 7 26.19 -23.82 -35.43
CA ASP A 7 24.81 -23.65 -34.98
C ASP A 7 23.99 -24.94 -35.01
N GLN A 8 24.51 -26.00 -35.67
CA GLN A 8 23.88 -27.32 -35.72
C GLN A 8 24.33 -28.24 -34.59
N ALA A 9 25.52 -28.04 -34.03
CA ALA A 9 26.00 -28.79 -32.88
C ALA A 9 25.24 -28.39 -31.60
N VAL A 10 24.98 -29.35 -30.74
CA VAL A 10 24.37 -29.16 -29.43
C VAL A 10 25.49 -29.09 -28.38
N SER A 11 25.32 -28.32 -27.31
CA SER A 11 26.24 -28.29 -26.19
C SER A 11 26.50 -29.71 -25.65
N GLU A 12 27.76 -30.05 -25.41
CA GLU A 12 28.17 -31.36 -24.86
C GLU A 12 27.82 -31.45 -23.36
N ARG A 13 27.92 -30.33 -22.65
CA ARG A 13 27.65 -30.26 -21.20
C ARG A 13 26.26 -29.69 -20.95
N LEU A 14 25.37 -30.49 -20.35
CA LEU A 14 23.99 -30.10 -20.00
C LEU A 14 23.22 -29.50 -21.20
N PRO A 15 22.96 -30.34 -22.24
CA PRO A 15 22.43 -29.88 -23.53
C PRO A 15 20.98 -29.36 -23.47
N VAL A 16 20.25 -29.65 -22.43
CA VAL A 16 18.82 -29.29 -22.31
C VAL A 16 18.64 -28.07 -21.41
N ALA A 17 17.98 -27.03 -21.92
CA ALA A 17 17.58 -25.84 -21.21
C ALA A 17 16.11 -25.95 -20.81
N ARG A 18 15.80 -25.86 -19.52
CA ARG A 18 14.44 -25.65 -18.99
C ARG A 18 14.10 -24.20 -19.04
N VAL A 19 13.06 -23.83 -19.76
CA VAL A 19 12.67 -22.43 -19.99
C VAL A 19 11.26 -22.15 -19.47
N ALA A 20 11.12 -21.14 -18.61
CA ALA A 20 9.83 -20.52 -18.36
C ALA A 20 9.52 -19.57 -19.51
N VAL A 21 8.55 -19.93 -20.34
CA VAL A 21 8.13 -19.08 -21.46
C VAL A 21 7.24 -17.94 -21.00
N ASP A 22 7.38 -16.77 -21.60
CA ASP A 22 6.62 -15.57 -21.27
C ASP A 22 5.22 -15.58 -21.93
N ILE A 23 4.37 -16.51 -21.47
CA ILE A 23 3.00 -16.72 -21.96
C ILE A 23 2.06 -16.82 -20.77
N SER A 24 1.04 -15.95 -20.71
CA SER A 24 0.04 -15.88 -19.63
C SER A 24 -1.16 -16.82 -19.85
N LEU A 25 -0.93 -18.03 -20.37
CA LEU A 25 -1.97 -19.04 -20.55
C LEU A 25 -1.84 -20.10 -19.46
N ALA A 26 -2.85 -20.25 -18.61
CA ALA A 26 -2.78 -21.09 -17.41
C ALA A 26 -2.43 -22.56 -17.73
N HIS A 27 -2.90 -23.15 -18.87
CA HIS A 27 -2.55 -24.51 -19.27
C HIS A 27 -1.08 -24.67 -19.72
N LEU A 28 -0.38 -23.57 -19.94
CA LEU A 28 1.04 -23.53 -20.33
C LEU A 28 1.95 -23.09 -19.18
N ASP A 29 1.42 -22.97 -17.97
CA ASP A 29 2.17 -22.54 -16.77
C ASP A 29 3.08 -23.65 -16.23
N ARG A 30 4.03 -24.07 -17.08
CA ARG A 30 5.08 -25.06 -16.78
C ARG A 30 6.35 -24.76 -17.57
N PRO A 31 7.51 -25.24 -17.12
CA PRO A 31 8.74 -25.16 -17.93
C PRO A 31 8.64 -26.00 -19.20
N PHE A 32 9.37 -25.56 -20.22
CA PHE A 32 9.52 -26.27 -21.49
C PHE A 32 11.01 -26.51 -21.80
N ASP A 33 11.33 -27.68 -22.33
CA ASP A 33 12.69 -28.08 -22.60
C ASP A 33 13.10 -27.73 -24.03
N TYR A 34 14.32 -27.20 -24.19
CA TYR A 34 14.93 -26.79 -25.44
C TYR A 34 16.37 -27.26 -25.50
N LEU A 35 16.91 -27.59 -26.70
CA LEU A 35 18.32 -27.86 -26.89
C LEU A 35 19.13 -26.57 -26.90
N VAL A 36 20.28 -26.57 -26.23
CA VAL A 36 21.23 -25.46 -26.23
C VAL A 36 22.20 -25.64 -27.38
N PRO A 37 22.24 -24.74 -28.38
CA PRO A 37 23.30 -24.78 -29.42
C PRO A 37 24.68 -24.59 -28.79
N ALA A 38 25.70 -25.28 -29.32
CA ALA A 38 27.07 -25.17 -28.84
C ALA A 38 27.62 -23.74 -28.90
N SER A 39 27.15 -22.92 -29.85
CA SER A 39 27.48 -21.47 -29.94
C SER A 39 26.95 -20.64 -28.83
N MET A 40 25.99 -21.12 -28.01
CA MET A 40 25.37 -20.41 -26.89
C MET A 40 25.74 -21.03 -25.54
N ASP A 41 26.62 -22.00 -25.48
CA ASP A 41 26.91 -22.80 -24.28
C ASP A 41 27.33 -21.95 -23.09
N GLU A 42 28.27 -21.03 -23.26
CA GLU A 42 28.77 -20.14 -22.23
C GLU A 42 27.74 -19.08 -21.82
N ALA A 43 26.93 -18.59 -22.77
CA ALA A 43 25.96 -17.52 -22.51
C ALA A 43 24.64 -18.02 -21.93
N ALA A 44 24.31 -19.30 -22.11
CA ALA A 44 23.06 -19.91 -21.64
C ALA A 44 23.17 -20.32 -20.17
N VAL A 45 23.25 -19.33 -19.28
CA VAL A 45 23.32 -19.52 -17.82
C VAL A 45 21.92 -19.48 -17.18
N PRO A 46 21.67 -20.25 -16.11
CA PRO A 46 20.41 -20.14 -15.36
C PRO A 46 20.11 -18.71 -14.93
N GLY A 47 18.87 -18.29 -15.08
CA GLY A 47 18.40 -16.92 -14.81
C GLY A 47 18.50 -15.95 -15.99
N CYS A 48 19.18 -16.31 -17.08
CA CYS A 48 19.31 -15.43 -18.25
C CYS A 48 18.03 -15.35 -19.09
N ARG A 49 17.88 -14.24 -19.84
CA ARG A 49 16.77 -14.06 -20.79
C ARG A 49 17.06 -14.78 -22.10
N VAL A 50 16.08 -15.54 -22.57
CA VAL A 50 16.18 -16.28 -23.83
C VAL A 50 15.03 -15.94 -24.79
N ARG A 51 15.20 -16.27 -26.06
CA ARG A 51 14.14 -16.32 -27.06
C ARG A 51 14.03 -17.77 -27.57
N VAL A 52 12.78 -18.22 -27.63
CA VAL A 52 12.45 -19.58 -28.07
C VAL A 52 11.30 -19.55 -29.08
N ARG A 53 11.23 -20.57 -29.96
CA ARG A 53 10.03 -20.80 -30.78
C ARG A 53 9.03 -21.61 -29.99
N PHE A 54 7.84 -21.04 -29.82
CA PHE A 54 6.72 -21.70 -29.18
C PHE A 54 5.49 -21.61 -30.10
N SER A 55 4.94 -22.76 -30.49
CA SER A 55 3.82 -22.81 -31.46
C SER A 55 4.05 -21.94 -32.72
N GLY A 56 5.28 -21.97 -33.28
CA GLY A 56 5.66 -21.19 -34.43
C GLY A 56 6.03 -19.73 -34.19
N GLN A 57 5.69 -19.17 -33.05
CA GLN A 57 5.99 -17.80 -32.69
C GLN A 57 7.31 -17.66 -31.90
N LEU A 58 8.01 -16.54 -32.09
CA LEU A 58 9.21 -16.23 -31.33
C LEU A 58 8.83 -15.49 -30.02
N VAL A 59 8.90 -16.21 -28.90
CA VAL A 59 8.52 -15.69 -27.57
C VAL A 59 9.73 -15.49 -26.67
N GLY A 60 9.60 -14.63 -25.67
CA GLY A 60 10.58 -14.47 -24.60
C GLY A 60 10.47 -15.57 -23.57
N GLY A 61 11.50 -15.69 -22.74
CA GLY A 61 11.49 -16.59 -21.59
C GLY A 61 12.74 -16.40 -20.74
N TYR A 62 12.76 -17.14 -19.65
CA TYR A 62 13.90 -17.21 -18.74
C TYR A 62 14.38 -18.65 -18.66
N LEU A 63 15.69 -18.85 -18.80
CA LEU A 63 16.32 -20.14 -18.59
C LEU A 63 16.33 -20.43 -17.09
N LEU A 64 15.66 -21.48 -16.65
CA LEU A 64 15.55 -21.85 -15.24
C LEU A 64 16.71 -22.72 -14.80
N ASP A 65 17.02 -23.71 -15.60
CA ASP A 65 18.04 -24.70 -15.30
C ASP A 65 18.55 -25.36 -16.58
N ARG A 66 19.70 -26.05 -16.49
CA ARG A 66 20.25 -26.91 -17.56
C ARG A 66 20.39 -28.33 -17.04
N THR A 67 19.95 -29.30 -17.86
CA THR A 67 19.97 -30.71 -17.51
C THR A 67 20.64 -31.57 -18.63
N ALA A 68 21.11 -32.75 -18.26
CA ALA A 68 21.71 -33.67 -19.23
C ALA A 68 20.64 -34.30 -20.14
N THR A 69 19.44 -34.53 -19.62
CA THR A 69 18.35 -35.22 -20.30
C THR A 69 17.03 -34.49 -20.13
N SER A 70 16.09 -34.74 -21.03
CA SER A 70 14.71 -34.25 -20.95
C SER A 70 13.75 -35.42 -20.74
N GLU A 71 12.68 -35.18 -19.98
CA GLU A 71 11.57 -36.12 -19.84
C GLU A 71 10.64 -36.13 -21.07
N HIS A 72 10.80 -35.15 -21.96
CA HIS A 72 9.99 -35.03 -23.16
C HIS A 72 10.45 -36.07 -24.22
N GLN A 73 9.54 -36.95 -24.61
CA GLN A 73 9.84 -38.03 -25.57
C GLN A 73 9.92 -37.56 -27.04
N GLY A 74 9.50 -36.34 -27.33
CA GLY A 74 9.51 -35.75 -28.67
C GLY A 74 10.83 -35.07 -29.04
N LYS A 75 10.96 -34.65 -30.30
CA LYS A 75 12.10 -33.86 -30.76
C LYS A 75 12.08 -32.47 -30.11
N LEU A 76 13.11 -32.13 -29.34
CA LEU A 76 13.25 -30.82 -28.74
C LEU A 76 13.61 -29.76 -29.80
N ALA A 77 12.92 -28.60 -29.70
CA ALA A 77 13.33 -27.42 -30.43
C ALA A 77 14.62 -26.84 -29.81
N ARG A 78 15.32 -25.96 -30.54
CA ARG A 78 16.54 -25.31 -30.07
C ARG A 78 16.22 -23.92 -29.51
N LEU A 79 17.06 -23.45 -28.60
CA LEU A 79 17.09 -22.02 -28.25
C LEU A 79 17.40 -21.19 -29.51
N GLU A 80 16.61 -20.17 -29.77
CA GLU A 80 16.87 -19.30 -30.91
C GLU A 80 17.94 -18.25 -30.58
N ARG A 81 17.93 -17.73 -29.34
CA ARG A 81 18.92 -16.75 -28.91
C ARG A 81 18.94 -16.59 -27.37
N VAL A 82 20.14 -16.49 -26.82
CA VAL A 82 20.35 -15.86 -25.50
C VAL A 82 20.34 -14.36 -25.70
N VAL A 83 19.41 -13.66 -25.04
CA VAL A 83 19.22 -12.19 -25.18
C VAL A 83 20.33 -11.43 -24.47
N SER A 84 20.75 -11.97 -23.33
CA SER A 84 21.84 -11.48 -22.49
C SER A 84 22.28 -12.60 -21.54
N PRO A 85 23.57 -12.76 -21.29
CA PRO A 85 24.09 -13.72 -20.30
C PRO A 85 23.85 -13.26 -18.85
N GLU A 86 23.39 -12.03 -18.62
CA GLU A 86 23.10 -11.54 -17.26
C GLU A 86 21.99 -12.38 -16.60
N PRO A 87 22.24 -13.03 -15.43
CA PRO A 87 21.24 -13.85 -14.74
C PRO A 87 20.26 -12.94 -13.96
N VAL A 88 19.27 -12.40 -14.66
CA VAL A 88 18.30 -11.45 -14.12
C VAL A 88 17.23 -12.10 -13.25
N LEU A 89 16.98 -13.39 -13.36
CA LEU A 89 16.08 -14.15 -12.52
C LEU A 89 16.89 -14.95 -11.51
N THR A 90 16.96 -14.45 -10.28
CA THR A 90 17.61 -15.18 -9.19
C THR A 90 16.75 -16.34 -8.70
N PRO A 91 17.33 -17.42 -8.12
CA PRO A 91 16.56 -18.53 -7.55
C PRO A 91 15.54 -18.05 -6.50
N GLU A 92 15.93 -17.09 -5.62
CA GLU A 92 15.03 -16.53 -4.61
C GLU A 92 13.79 -15.86 -5.24
N ILE A 93 14.00 -15.07 -6.29
CA ILE A 93 12.88 -14.37 -6.97
C ILE A 93 12.03 -15.36 -7.77
N PHE A 94 12.62 -16.40 -8.38
CA PHE A 94 11.87 -17.46 -9.01
C PHE A 94 10.95 -18.19 -8.02
N ASP A 95 11.49 -18.61 -6.87
CA ASP A 95 10.74 -19.29 -5.82
C ASP A 95 9.63 -18.42 -5.24
N LEU A 96 9.91 -17.13 -5.04
CA LEU A 96 8.90 -16.17 -4.60
C LEU A 96 7.81 -16.00 -5.66
N ALA A 97 8.18 -15.81 -6.92
CA ALA A 97 7.24 -15.64 -8.02
C ALA A 97 6.32 -16.86 -8.19
N ARG A 98 6.87 -18.08 -8.07
CA ARG A 98 6.08 -19.31 -8.10
C ARG A 98 5.09 -19.36 -6.92
N ALA A 99 5.57 -19.09 -5.71
CA ALA A 99 4.72 -19.09 -4.52
C ALA A 99 3.60 -18.04 -4.58
N VAL A 100 3.87 -16.86 -5.16
CA VAL A 100 2.85 -15.83 -5.39
C VAL A 100 1.84 -16.28 -6.44
N ALA A 101 2.29 -16.85 -7.58
CA ALA A 101 1.41 -17.36 -8.61
C ALA A 101 0.47 -18.46 -8.06
N ASP A 102 1.01 -19.40 -7.29
CA ASP A 102 0.25 -20.49 -6.67
C ASP A 102 -0.80 -19.94 -5.66
N ARG A 103 -0.42 -18.93 -4.89
CA ARG A 103 -1.32 -18.31 -3.87
C ARG A 103 -2.47 -17.54 -4.50
N TYR A 104 -2.27 -16.95 -5.68
CA TYR A 104 -3.23 -16.07 -6.34
C TYR A 104 -3.89 -16.70 -7.58
N ALA A 105 -3.79 -18.02 -7.75
CA ALA A 105 -4.29 -18.74 -8.93
C ALA A 105 -3.82 -18.14 -10.27
N GLY A 106 -2.62 -17.54 -10.28
CA GLY A 106 -2.02 -16.91 -11.43
C GLY A 106 -1.00 -17.79 -12.15
N THR A 107 -0.33 -17.23 -13.16
CA THR A 107 0.77 -17.87 -13.86
C THR A 107 2.12 -17.31 -13.41
N LEU A 108 3.18 -18.12 -13.50
CA LEU A 108 4.54 -17.66 -13.25
C LEU A 108 4.92 -16.50 -14.18
N ALA A 109 4.51 -16.54 -15.45
CA ALA A 109 4.78 -15.49 -16.42
C ALA A 109 4.19 -14.13 -15.99
N ASP A 110 2.97 -14.11 -15.44
CA ASP A 110 2.35 -12.86 -14.96
C ASP A 110 3.14 -12.24 -13.81
N VAL A 111 3.60 -13.08 -12.86
CA VAL A 111 4.38 -12.58 -11.73
C VAL A 111 5.78 -12.13 -12.16
N LEU A 112 6.45 -12.87 -13.07
CA LEU A 112 7.77 -12.47 -13.57
C LEU A 112 7.75 -11.13 -14.31
N ARG A 113 6.65 -10.80 -15.00
CA ARG A 113 6.46 -9.47 -15.63
C ARG A 113 6.36 -8.34 -14.61
N LEU A 114 5.86 -8.63 -13.41
CA LEU A 114 5.84 -7.66 -12.30
C LEU A 114 7.21 -7.55 -11.62
N ALA A 115 7.93 -8.67 -11.52
CA ALA A 115 9.18 -8.79 -10.76
C ALA A 115 10.41 -8.25 -11.51
N ILE A 116 10.48 -8.43 -12.83
CA ILE A 116 11.68 -8.15 -13.61
C ILE A 116 11.39 -7.07 -14.66
N PRO A 117 11.97 -5.86 -14.52
CA PRO A 117 11.71 -4.77 -15.45
C PRO A 117 12.14 -5.12 -16.89
N PRO A 118 11.55 -4.49 -17.91
CA PRO A 118 11.99 -4.61 -19.29
C PRO A 118 13.49 -4.32 -19.43
N ARG A 119 14.18 -5.13 -20.27
CA ARG A 119 15.60 -4.96 -20.51
C ARG A 119 15.92 -3.65 -21.21
N HIS A 120 16.97 -2.95 -20.75
CA HIS A 120 17.56 -1.82 -21.44
C HIS A 120 19.02 -2.12 -21.80
N ALA A 121 19.27 -2.42 -23.09
CA ALA A 121 20.55 -2.98 -23.53
C ALA A 121 21.78 -2.04 -23.32
N ALA A 122 21.58 -0.74 -23.36
CA ALA A 122 22.67 0.21 -23.07
C ALA A 122 23.02 0.21 -21.58
N ALA A 123 22.02 0.31 -20.70
CA ALA A 123 22.22 0.29 -19.25
C ALA A 123 22.85 -1.04 -18.76
N GLU A 124 22.56 -2.15 -19.44
CA GLU A 124 23.18 -3.45 -19.09
C GLU A 124 24.66 -3.53 -19.43
N ARG A 125 25.07 -2.90 -20.54
CA ARG A 125 26.49 -2.85 -20.98
C ARG A 125 27.35 -1.84 -20.21
N GLU A 126 26.75 -0.93 -19.48
CA GLU A 126 27.47 -0.05 -18.56
C GLU A 126 28.11 -0.93 -17.49
N ALA A 127 29.39 -1.25 -17.65
CA ALA A 127 30.12 -2.11 -16.73
C ALA A 127 30.12 -1.50 -15.31
N PRO A 128 30.04 -2.33 -14.26
CA PRO A 128 30.37 -1.84 -12.93
C PRO A 128 31.84 -1.40 -12.97
N ALA A 129 32.10 -0.17 -12.63
CA ALA A 129 33.44 0.45 -12.71
C ALA A 129 34.56 -0.24 -11.89
N ALA A 130 34.30 -1.42 -11.32
CA ALA A 130 35.21 -2.11 -10.39
C ALA A 130 35.33 -3.63 -10.55
N ALA A 131 34.56 -4.31 -11.42
CA ALA A 131 34.62 -5.78 -11.52
C ALA A 131 35.82 -6.32 -12.33
N GLU A 132 36.57 -5.46 -13.01
CA GLU A 132 37.72 -5.89 -13.85
C GLU A 132 39.09 -5.92 -13.12
N ARG A 133 39.14 -5.71 -11.80
CA ARG A 133 40.44 -5.64 -11.07
C ARG A 133 40.72 -6.83 -10.14
N GLU A 134 40.01 -7.88 -10.20
CA GLU A 134 40.35 -9.12 -9.48
C GLU A 134 40.41 -10.32 -10.44
N ALA A 135 41.43 -10.31 -11.29
CA ALA A 135 42.03 -11.55 -11.82
C ALA A 135 43.32 -11.80 -11.03
N PRO A 136 43.50 -12.97 -10.42
CA PRO A 136 44.68 -13.24 -9.61
C PRO A 136 45.88 -13.49 -10.49
N ALA A 137 46.80 -12.59 -10.52
CA ALA A 137 48.19 -12.93 -10.89
C ALA A 137 48.88 -13.45 -9.62
N ALA A 138 48.75 -14.74 -9.36
CA ALA A 138 49.67 -15.42 -8.46
C ALA A 138 50.99 -15.58 -9.15
N ALA A 139 51.91 -14.69 -8.83
CA ALA A 139 53.34 -14.87 -9.07
C ALA A 139 54.06 -14.70 -7.72
N GLU A 140 54.51 -15.83 -7.22
CA GLU A 140 55.37 -15.94 -6.06
C GLU A 140 56.60 -15.04 -6.23
N ARG A 141 56.79 -14.06 -5.31
CA ARG A 141 58.04 -13.44 -5.00
C ARG A 141 58.23 -13.39 -3.50
N GLU A 142 59.22 -14.14 -3.04
CA GLU A 142 59.76 -14.10 -1.69
C GLU A 142 60.05 -12.67 -1.27
N ALA A 143 59.56 -12.26 -0.11
CA ALA A 143 59.83 -10.97 0.52
C ALA A 143 60.78 -11.15 1.69
N PRO A 144 61.74 -10.24 1.90
CA PRO A 144 62.57 -10.23 3.11
C PRO A 144 61.79 -9.70 4.31
N ALA A 145 62.09 -10.33 5.45
CA ALA A 145 61.47 -10.03 6.74
C ALA A 145 61.78 -8.61 7.25
N GLY A 146 60.76 -8.01 7.85
CA GLY A 146 60.91 -6.94 8.85
C GLY A 146 60.27 -5.61 8.43
N HIS A 147 59.00 -5.44 8.84
CA HIS A 147 58.43 -4.25 9.49
C HIS A 147 56.93 -4.50 9.70
N THR A 148 56.53 -4.66 10.93
CA THR A 148 55.11 -4.67 11.35
C THR A 148 54.51 -3.28 11.14
N VAL A 149 53.91 -3.06 9.97
CA VAL A 149 53.00 -1.93 9.77
C VAL A 149 51.68 -2.32 10.43
N ALA A 150 51.34 -1.58 11.48
CA ALA A 150 50.01 -1.72 12.11
C ALA A 150 48.92 -1.59 11.04
N SER A 151 48.13 -2.65 10.89
CA SER A 151 46.94 -2.63 10.01
C SER A 151 46.10 -1.43 10.43
N PRO A 152 45.66 -0.56 9.51
CA PRO A 152 44.76 0.54 9.87
C PRO A 152 43.54 -0.05 10.56
N ALA A 153 43.28 0.42 11.77
CA ALA A 153 42.11 0.02 12.55
C ALA A 153 40.89 0.17 11.63
N GLN A 154 40.19 -0.94 11.41
CA GLN A 154 38.92 -0.90 10.69
C GLN A 154 38.02 0.11 11.43
N PRO A 155 37.46 1.12 10.75
CA PRO A 155 36.55 2.06 11.40
C PRO A 155 35.46 1.26 12.08
N ALA A 156 35.20 1.62 13.36
CA ALA A 156 34.16 0.94 14.14
C ALA A 156 32.86 0.89 13.33
N PRO A 157 32.17 -0.25 13.28
CA PRO A 157 30.97 -0.38 12.48
C PRO A 157 29.99 0.72 12.87
N PHE A 158 29.54 1.50 11.88
CA PHE A 158 28.54 2.55 12.07
C PHE A 158 27.31 1.90 12.73
N ARG A 159 27.00 2.32 13.94
CA ARG A 159 25.78 1.92 14.66
C ARG A 159 24.87 3.13 14.66
N PRO A 160 23.76 3.12 13.90
CA PRO A 160 22.80 4.21 13.94
C PRO A 160 22.28 4.37 15.37
N GLU A 161 22.23 5.62 15.84
CA GLU A 161 21.60 5.90 17.13
C GLU A 161 20.11 5.50 17.07
N PRO A 162 19.52 5.02 18.16
CA PRO A 162 18.12 4.59 18.19
C PRO A 162 17.12 5.69 17.82
N GLY A 163 17.49 6.98 18.00
CA GLY A 163 16.63 8.11 17.67
C GLY A 163 15.23 7.97 18.28
N SER A 164 14.21 8.17 17.44
CA SER A 164 12.79 8.05 17.83
C SER A 164 12.36 6.63 18.25
N TRP A 165 13.10 5.58 17.92
CA TRP A 165 12.82 4.22 18.40
C TRP A 165 12.86 4.08 19.93
N SER A 166 13.54 4.99 20.66
CA SER A 166 13.52 5.06 22.12
C SER A 166 12.12 5.33 22.73
N ARG A 167 11.18 5.82 21.91
CA ARG A 167 9.78 6.07 22.29
C ARG A 167 8.91 4.81 22.26
N TYR A 168 9.44 3.71 21.72
CA TYR A 168 8.78 2.41 21.68
C TYR A 168 9.42 1.47 22.71
N PRO A 169 8.64 0.84 23.61
CA PRO A 169 9.21 -0.07 24.64
C PRO A 169 10.08 -1.17 24.06
N ALA A 170 9.65 -1.77 22.93
CA ALA A 170 10.39 -2.82 22.24
C ALA A 170 11.34 -2.30 21.15
N GLY A 171 11.46 -0.97 20.95
CA GLY A 171 12.19 -0.36 19.83
C GLY A 171 13.68 -0.72 19.82
N GLN A 172 14.37 -0.58 20.95
CA GLN A 172 15.78 -0.93 21.06
C GLN A 172 16.02 -2.44 20.87
N ALA A 173 15.15 -3.29 21.45
CA ALA A 173 15.22 -4.73 21.27
C ALA A 173 14.98 -5.15 19.82
N PHE A 174 14.09 -4.45 19.11
CA PHE A 174 13.85 -4.64 17.67
C PHE A 174 15.11 -4.31 16.86
N LEU A 175 15.72 -3.13 17.09
CA LEU A 175 16.97 -2.75 16.40
C LEU A 175 18.12 -3.71 16.74
N ALA A 176 18.28 -4.13 17.98
CA ALA A 176 19.29 -5.11 18.37
C ALA A 176 19.10 -6.44 17.63
N ALA A 177 17.85 -6.91 17.51
CA ALA A 177 17.54 -8.11 16.76
C ALA A 177 17.84 -7.99 15.25
N LEU A 178 17.63 -6.81 14.66
CA LEU A 178 18.04 -6.54 13.27
C LEU A 178 19.55 -6.57 13.11
N ALA A 179 20.29 -5.96 14.04
CA ALA A 179 21.76 -5.96 14.05
C ALA A 179 22.34 -7.39 14.18
N GLU A 180 21.68 -8.26 14.92
CA GLU A 180 22.02 -9.67 15.07
C GLU A 180 21.54 -10.56 13.91
N GLY A 181 20.81 -9.99 12.93
CA GLY A 181 20.25 -10.73 11.80
C GLY A 181 19.13 -11.69 12.17
N ARG A 182 18.45 -11.49 13.30
CA ARG A 182 17.32 -12.32 13.75
C ARG A 182 16.04 -12.00 12.96
N SER A 183 15.25 -13.04 12.66
CA SER A 183 13.98 -12.97 11.93
C SER A 183 12.83 -12.41 12.80
N VAL A 184 12.96 -11.18 13.28
CA VAL A 184 11.89 -10.51 14.04
C VAL A 184 10.84 -9.90 13.12
N ARG A 185 9.56 -10.04 13.46
CA ARG A 185 8.45 -9.54 12.66
C ARG A 185 7.57 -8.66 13.52
N ALA A 186 7.48 -7.37 13.13
CA ALA A 186 6.78 -6.35 13.89
C ALA A 186 5.53 -5.84 13.14
N ALA A 187 4.40 -5.84 13.83
CA ALA A 187 3.20 -5.09 13.46
C ALA A 187 3.30 -3.71 14.11
N TRP A 188 3.74 -2.74 13.33
CA TRP A 188 4.12 -1.43 13.81
C TRP A 188 2.95 -0.45 13.78
N SER A 189 2.59 0.11 14.95
CA SER A 189 1.71 1.25 15.07
C SER A 189 2.55 2.49 15.31
N ALA A 190 2.77 3.27 14.25
CA ALA A 190 3.62 4.45 14.29
C ALA A 190 3.03 5.53 15.19
N LEU A 191 3.88 6.23 15.93
CA LEU A 191 3.50 7.41 16.67
C LEU A 191 3.19 8.57 15.72
N PRO A 192 2.15 9.40 16.02
CA PRO A 192 1.81 10.53 15.17
C PRO A 192 2.98 11.53 15.05
N GLY A 193 3.12 12.11 13.88
CA GLY A 193 4.17 13.06 13.55
C GLY A 193 4.95 12.72 12.28
N ALA A 194 5.98 13.50 12.01
CA ALA A 194 6.75 13.43 10.76
C ALA A 194 7.93 12.43 10.79
N GLU A 195 8.14 11.69 11.88
CA GLU A 195 9.38 10.96 12.13
C GLU A 195 9.42 9.53 11.56
N TRP A 196 8.31 8.98 11.12
CA TRP A 196 8.25 7.63 10.57
C TRP A 196 9.27 7.33 9.45
N PRO A 197 9.65 8.29 8.55
CA PRO A 197 10.67 8.01 7.54
C PRO A 197 12.06 7.79 8.17
N SER A 198 12.38 8.55 9.21
CA SER A 198 13.63 8.39 9.95
C SER A 198 13.66 7.07 10.74
N GLU A 199 12.52 6.65 11.29
CA GLU A 199 12.35 5.36 11.96
C GLU A 199 12.60 4.21 10.98
N ILE A 200 12.04 4.28 9.77
CA ILE A 200 12.32 3.30 8.70
C ILE A 200 13.79 3.33 8.29
N ALA A 201 14.37 4.52 8.10
CA ALA A 201 15.75 4.68 7.68
C ALA A 201 16.74 4.09 8.72
N ILE A 202 16.51 4.32 10.02
CA ILE A 202 17.32 3.75 11.10
C ILE A 202 17.24 2.22 11.10
N ALA A 203 16.04 1.63 10.97
CA ALA A 203 15.88 0.19 10.90
C ALA A 203 16.58 -0.40 9.68
N ALA A 204 16.45 0.25 8.52
CA ALA A 204 17.13 -0.15 7.29
C ALA A 204 18.65 -0.05 7.40
N ALA A 205 19.17 1.04 7.95
CA ALA A 205 20.60 1.23 8.19
C ALA A 205 21.15 0.16 9.15
N THR A 206 20.40 -0.16 10.20
CA THR A 206 20.79 -1.21 11.17
C THR A 206 20.93 -2.57 10.50
N ALA A 207 19.99 -2.96 9.64
CA ALA A 207 20.08 -4.21 8.90
C ALA A 207 21.19 -4.18 7.83
N ALA A 208 21.35 -3.06 7.13
CA ALA A 208 22.36 -2.91 6.09
C ALA A 208 23.80 -2.93 6.63
N THR A 209 24.06 -2.31 7.79
CA THR A 209 25.37 -2.34 8.46
C THR A 209 25.71 -3.74 8.98
N ALA A 210 24.69 -4.57 9.32
CA ALA A 210 24.85 -5.99 9.61
C ALA A 210 25.08 -6.85 8.34
N GLY A 211 25.31 -6.23 7.19
CA GLY A 211 25.58 -6.92 5.91
C GLY A 211 24.35 -7.45 5.19
N ARG A 212 23.14 -7.14 5.67
CA ARG A 212 21.87 -7.66 5.13
C ARG A 212 21.24 -6.72 4.09
N GLY A 213 20.50 -7.30 3.15
CA GLY A 213 19.71 -6.55 2.19
C GLY A 213 18.40 -6.07 2.77
N VAL A 214 17.89 -4.93 2.31
CA VAL A 214 16.65 -4.31 2.79
C VAL A 214 15.75 -3.93 1.62
N VAL A 215 14.47 -4.25 1.73
CA VAL A 215 13.42 -3.82 0.80
C VAL A 215 12.39 -2.98 1.56
N ILE A 216 12.20 -1.74 1.12
CA ILE A 216 11.22 -0.80 1.68
C ILE A 216 10.17 -0.53 0.60
N VAL A 217 8.89 -0.75 0.94
CA VAL A 217 7.75 -0.46 0.06
C VAL A 217 6.86 0.58 0.73
N VAL A 218 6.58 1.64 -0.02
CA VAL A 218 5.69 2.74 0.37
C VAL A 218 4.58 2.90 -0.67
N PRO A 219 3.44 3.53 -0.33
CA PRO A 219 2.31 3.64 -1.25
C PRO A 219 2.62 4.44 -2.51
N ASP A 220 3.20 5.62 -2.37
CA ASP A 220 3.36 6.58 -3.45
C ASP A 220 4.75 7.23 -3.51
N ALA A 221 4.97 8.05 -4.54
CA ALA A 221 6.24 8.74 -4.76
C ALA A 221 6.54 9.81 -3.70
N ARG A 222 5.55 10.41 -3.05
CA ARG A 222 5.75 11.45 -2.03
C ARG A 222 6.30 10.85 -0.75
N ASP A 223 5.73 9.74 -0.32
CA ASP A 223 6.24 8.97 0.82
C ASP A 223 7.65 8.44 0.52
N LEU A 224 7.89 8.04 -0.74
CA LEU A 224 9.23 7.61 -1.16
C LEU A 224 10.26 8.74 -1.06
N VAL A 225 9.94 9.96 -1.48
CA VAL A 225 10.83 11.12 -1.34
C VAL A 225 11.19 11.37 0.13
N ARG A 226 10.26 11.19 1.05
CA ARG A 226 10.52 11.35 2.49
C ARG A 226 11.46 10.26 3.03
N VAL A 227 11.25 9.01 2.60
CA VAL A 227 12.14 7.89 2.98
C VAL A 227 13.52 8.06 2.34
N ASP A 228 13.60 8.49 1.09
CA ASP A 228 14.85 8.77 0.38
C ASP A 228 15.67 9.85 1.09
N ALA A 229 15.03 10.96 1.48
CA ALA A 229 15.66 12.03 2.25
C ALA A 229 16.18 11.52 3.61
N ALA A 230 15.42 10.69 4.31
CA ALA A 230 15.83 10.13 5.59
C ALA A 230 16.99 9.13 5.47
N LEU A 231 17.00 8.30 4.43
CA LEU A 231 18.11 7.39 4.12
C LEU A 231 19.36 8.16 3.72
N THR A 232 19.21 9.21 2.91
CA THR A 232 20.32 10.10 2.49
C THR A 232 20.96 10.79 3.70
N ALA A 233 20.15 11.26 4.66
CA ALA A 233 20.64 11.91 5.87
C ALA A 233 21.53 11.00 6.75
N LEU A 234 21.36 9.68 6.65
CA LEU A 234 22.18 8.69 7.35
C LEU A 234 23.53 8.41 6.65
N ASN A 235 23.77 8.99 5.47
CA ASN A 235 24.99 8.81 4.70
C ASN A 235 25.43 7.35 4.54
N LEU A 236 24.48 6.46 4.27
CA LEU A 236 24.79 5.06 4.00
C LEU A 236 25.69 4.95 2.77
N VAL A 237 26.80 4.25 2.90
CA VAL A 237 27.75 4.01 1.81
C VAL A 237 27.55 2.60 1.29
N GLY A 238 27.34 2.47 -0.01
CA GLY A 238 27.35 1.20 -0.73
C GLY A 238 28.77 0.68 -0.98
N ARG A 239 28.89 -0.41 -1.73
CA ARG A 239 30.19 -0.88 -2.18
C ARG A 239 30.81 0.11 -3.16
N ASP A 240 32.13 0.22 -3.13
CA ASP A 240 32.92 1.00 -4.08
C ASP A 240 32.51 2.49 -4.17
N GLY A 241 32.07 3.09 -3.06
CA GLY A 241 31.67 4.50 -3.01
C GLY A 241 30.32 4.81 -3.67
N GLN A 242 29.56 3.78 -4.02
CA GLN A 242 28.19 3.94 -4.53
C GLN A 242 27.25 4.42 -3.42
N PRO A 243 26.09 5.05 -3.76
CA PRO A 243 25.05 5.34 -2.79
C PRO A 243 24.63 4.10 -2.03
N GLY A 244 24.41 4.21 -0.71
CA GLY A 244 24.03 3.08 0.14
C GLY A 244 22.62 2.54 -0.15
N HIS A 245 21.79 3.32 -0.88
CA HIS A 245 20.43 2.93 -1.27
C HIS A 245 20.07 3.43 -2.67
N VAL A 246 19.03 2.85 -3.24
CA VAL A 246 18.40 3.30 -4.48
C VAL A 246 16.88 3.34 -4.33
N CYS A 247 16.25 4.29 -5.04
CA CYS A 247 14.81 4.39 -5.17
C CYS A 247 14.34 3.83 -6.51
N LEU A 248 13.31 2.95 -6.48
CA LEU A 248 12.67 2.37 -7.66
C LEU A 248 11.22 2.85 -7.78
N THR A 249 10.97 3.72 -8.76
CA THR A 249 9.63 4.24 -9.07
C THR A 249 9.24 3.96 -10.51
N ALA A 250 7.94 4.12 -10.81
CA ALA A 250 7.43 4.05 -12.17
C ALA A 250 7.84 5.27 -13.03
N ASP A 251 8.10 6.41 -12.37
CA ASP A 251 8.42 7.68 -13.02
C ASP A 251 9.85 7.75 -13.56
N LEU A 252 10.70 6.82 -13.12
CA LEU A 252 12.04 6.68 -13.68
C LEU A 252 11.95 6.25 -15.15
N GLY A 253 12.71 6.90 -16.02
CA GLY A 253 12.88 6.46 -17.40
C GLY A 253 13.39 5.01 -17.47
N PRO A 254 13.08 4.25 -18.54
CA PRO A 254 13.38 2.82 -18.63
C PRO A 254 14.87 2.48 -18.41
N ALA A 255 15.79 3.31 -18.90
CA ALA A 255 17.24 3.13 -18.74
C ALA A 255 17.66 3.23 -17.28
N GLU A 256 17.25 4.31 -16.61
CA GLU A 256 17.62 4.56 -15.21
C GLU A 256 16.99 3.53 -14.27
N ARG A 257 15.73 3.19 -14.48
CA ARG A 257 15.05 2.14 -13.73
C ARG A 257 15.78 0.80 -13.83
N TYR A 258 16.20 0.42 -15.06
CA TYR A 258 16.92 -0.83 -15.28
C TYR A 258 18.33 -0.79 -14.69
N ARG A 259 19.04 0.36 -14.79
CA ARG A 259 20.37 0.59 -14.19
C ARG A 259 20.33 0.40 -12.67
N ARG A 260 19.40 1.07 -11.97
CA ARG A 260 19.23 0.95 -10.52
C ARG A 260 18.88 -0.48 -10.11
N TRP A 261 17.99 -1.12 -10.86
CA TRP A 261 17.61 -2.50 -10.61
C TRP A 261 18.80 -3.46 -10.77
N LEU A 262 19.65 -3.27 -11.80
CA LEU A 262 20.87 -4.06 -11.99
C LEU A 262 21.90 -3.81 -10.86
N ALA A 263 22.05 -2.60 -10.36
CA ALA A 263 22.93 -2.31 -9.22
C ALA A 263 22.53 -3.13 -7.98
N VAL A 264 21.23 -3.29 -7.74
CA VAL A 264 20.70 -4.16 -6.69
C VAL A 264 21.01 -5.63 -6.95
N LEU A 265 20.69 -6.12 -8.15
CA LEU A 265 20.93 -7.51 -8.56
C LEU A 265 22.42 -7.89 -8.41
N ARG A 266 23.30 -7.01 -8.84
CA ARG A 266 24.77 -7.18 -8.78
C ARG A 266 25.31 -7.05 -7.35
N GLY A 267 24.48 -6.62 -6.39
CA GLY A 267 24.85 -6.45 -4.98
C GLY A 267 25.73 -5.24 -4.68
N GLN A 268 25.72 -4.25 -5.56
CA GLN A 268 26.40 -2.95 -5.38
C GLN A 268 25.65 -2.12 -4.31
N VAL A 269 24.33 -2.27 -4.24
CA VAL A 269 23.43 -1.58 -3.31
C VAL A 269 22.65 -2.60 -2.50
N ARG A 270 22.50 -2.36 -1.19
CA ARG A 270 21.81 -3.27 -0.28
C ARG A 270 20.42 -2.79 0.14
N VAL A 271 20.16 -1.48 0.12
CA VAL A 271 18.88 -0.89 0.51
C VAL A 271 18.13 -0.42 -0.71
N VAL A 272 16.92 -0.93 -0.88
CA VAL A 272 16.01 -0.54 -1.96
C VAL A 272 14.76 0.04 -1.34
N ALA A 273 14.42 1.26 -1.68
CA ALA A 273 13.13 1.87 -1.40
C ALA A 273 12.33 2.01 -2.70
N GLY A 274 11.01 1.86 -2.65
CA GLY A 274 10.19 2.02 -3.83
C GLY A 274 8.71 1.87 -3.57
N THR A 275 7.94 2.03 -4.61
CA THR A 275 6.52 1.71 -4.57
C THR A 275 6.32 0.19 -4.77
N ARG A 276 5.08 -0.24 -4.89
CA ARG A 276 4.67 -1.65 -5.03
C ARG A 276 5.61 -2.53 -5.87
N ALA A 277 6.14 -2.03 -6.99
CA ALA A 277 7.05 -2.80 -7.84
C ALA A 277 8.36 -3.21 -7.13
N ALA A 278 8.78 -2.52 -6.09
CA ALA A 278 10.00 -2.84 -5.35
C ALA A 278 9.89 -4.12 -4.49
N MET A 279 8.69 -4.65 -4.26
CA MET A 279 8.50 -5.87 -3.46
C MET A 279 9.25 -7.11 -3.99
N PHE A 280 9.60 -7.11 -5.28
CA PHE A 280 10.39 -8.16 -5.94
C PHE A 280 11.86 -7.77 -6.20
N ALA A 281 12.35 -6.64 -5.70
CA ALA A 281 13.71 -6.21 -5.94
C ALA A 281 14.73 -7.29 -5.48
N PRO A 282 15.70 -7.70 -6.33
CA PRO A 282 16.58 -8.85 -6.08
C PRO A 282 17.74 -8.49 -5.16
N VAL A 283 17.46 -8.02 -3.94
CA VAL A 283 18.50 -7.71 -2.95
C VAL A 283 19.19 -8.98 -2.48
N ARG A 284 20.52 -8.93 -2.35
CA ARG A 284 21.27 -10.07 -1.83
C ARG A 284 21.14 -10.18 -0.31
N GLN A 285 21.06 -11.40 0.21
CA GLN A 285 21.00 -11.68 1.64
C GLN A 285 19.91 -10.88 2.37
N LEU A 286 18.67 -10.95 1.86
CA LEU A 286 17.54 -10.22 2.43
C LEU A 286 17.46 -10.41 3.95
N GLY A 287 17.51 -9.31 4.70
CA GLY A 287 17.44 -9.30 6.16
C GLY A 287 16.24 -8.54 6.71
N LEU A 288 15.68 -7.59 5.93
CA LEU A 288 14.54 -6.81 6.37
C LEU A 288 13.62 -6.47 5.20
N VAL A 289 12.32 -6.65 5.38
CA VAL A 289 11.28 -6.05 4.54
C VAL A 289 10.51 -5.03 5.35
N VAL A 290 10.21 -3.88 4.73
CA VAL A 290 9.41 -2.81 5.33
C VAL A 290 8.22 -2.51 4.43
N LEU A 291 7.02 -2.41 5.03
CA LEU A 291 5.83 -1.90 4.36
C LEU A 291 5.24 -0.77 5.19
N TRP A 292 5.20 0.42 4.62
CA TRP A 292 4.58 1.60 5.23
C TRP A 292 3.15 1.77 4.76
N ASP A 293 2.25 2.12 5.69
CA ASP A 293 0.81 2.34 5.49
C ASP A 293 0.12 1.15 4.82
N ASP A 294 0.18 0.00 5.48
CA ASP A 294 -0.23 -1.32 4.96
C ASP A 294 -1.68 -1.41 4.49
N GLY A 295 -2.52 -0.47 4.90
CA GLY A 295 -3.92 -0.33 4.49
C GLY A 295 -4.13 0.44 3.19
N ASP A 296 -3.08 1.03 2.59
CA ASP A 296 -3.25 1.81 1.36
C ASP A 296 -3.59 0.92 0.16
N ASP A 297 -4.59 1.33 -0.63
CA ASP A 297 -5.06 0.61 -1.81
C ASP A 297 -4.02 0.55 -2.94
N LEU A 298 -3.04 1.48 -2.95
CA LEU A 298 -1.91 1.46 -3.88
C LEU A 298 -0.99 0.24 -3.71
N HIS A 299 -1.08 -0.48 -2.60
CA HIS A 299 -0.36 -1.74 -2.39
C HIS A 299 -0.96 -2.92 -3.15
N ALA A 300 -2.21 -2.82 -3.62
CA ALA A 300 -2.83 -3.83 -4.46
C ALA A 300 -2.40 -3.68 -5.93
N GLU A 301 -1.91 -4.77 -6.55
CA GLU A 301 -1.54 -4.77 -7.97
C GLU A 301 -2.79 -4.88 -8.85
N PRO A 302 -3.03 -3.93 -9.79
CA PRO A 302 -4.21 -3.96 -10.65
C PRO A 302 -4.13 -4.99 -11.79
N ARG A 303 -2.96 -5.58 -12.04
CA ARG A 303 -2.74 -6.61 -13.08
C ARG A 303 -2.70 -8.00 -12.48
N ALA A 304 -3.12 -8.98 -13.26
CA ALA A 304 -3.05 -10.38 -12.86
C ALA A 304 -1.63 -10.77 -12.39
N PRO A 305 -1.54 -11.59 -11.36
CA PRO A 305 -2.60 -12.24 -10.58
C PRO A 305 -3.15 -11.41 -9.40
N TYR A 306 -3.01 -10.09 -9.41
CA TYR A 306 -3.54 -9.11 -8.44
C TYR A 306 -2.95 -9.23 -7.02
N PRO A 307 -1.66 -9.45 -6.84
CA PRO A 307 -1.09 -9.61 -5.52
C PRO A 307 -1.09 -8.29 -4.73
N ASN A 308 -1.23 -8.40 -3.40
CA ASN A 308 -1.04 -7.28 -2.49
C ASN A 308 0.39 -7.28 -1.94
N ALA A 309 1.05 -6.11 -1.89
CA ALA A 309 2.44 -5.98 -1.44
C ALA A 309 2.65 -6.51 -0.02
N ARG A 310 1.70 -6.31 0.93
CA ARG A 310 1.77 -6.88 2.28
C ARG A 310 1.91 -8.40 2.24
N GLU A 311 1.06 -9.07 1.47
CA GLU A 311 1.06 -10.54 1.38
C GLU A 311 2.35 -11.06 0.73
N VAL A 312 2.83 -10.37 -0.32
CA VAL A 312 4.09 -10.74 -0.99
C VAL A 312 5.28 -10.55 -0.07
N LEU A 313 5.37 -9.42 0.63
CA LEU A 313 6.48 -9.16 1.58
C LEU A 313 6.44 -10.07 2.79
N ALA A 314 5.24 -10.38 3.32
CA ALA A 314 5.09 -11.35 4.40
C ALA A 314 5.53 -12.76 3.96
N LEU A 315 5.13 -13.19 2.77
CA LEU A 315 5.55 -14.46 2.17
C LEU A 315 7.07 -14.49 1.94
N ARG A 316 7.62 -13.40 1.40
CA ARG A 316 9.05 -13.25 1.15
C ARG A 316 9.86 -13.33 2.44
N ALA A 317 9.47 -12.57 3.48
CA ALA A 317 10.11 -12.61 4.80
C ALA A 317 10.02 -14.00 5.45
N HIS A 318 8.88 -14.70 5.27
CA HIS A 318 8.74 -16.06 5.79
C HIS A 318 9.70 -17.05 5.11
N ARG A 319 9.79 -16.99 3.78
CA ARG A 319 10.62 -17.92 2.99
C ARG A 319 12.12 -17.68 3.15
N SER A 320 12.54 -16.41 3.21
CA SER A 320 13.96 -16.04 3.33
C SER A 320 14.46 -15.97 4.78
N GLY A 321 13.58 -16.13 5.78
CA GLY A 321 13.94 -15.92 7.17
C GLY A 321 14.26 -14.47 7.52
N ALA A 322 13.83 -13.50 6.73
CA ALA A 322 14.07 -12.08 6.99
C ALA A 322 13.16 -11.53 8.09
N ALA A 323 13.60 -10.45 8.70
CA ALA A 323 12.77 -9.60 9.56
C ALA A 323 11.71 -8.86 8.75
N ALA A 324 10.64 -8.45 9.41
CA ALA A 324 9.58 -7.65 8.79
C ALA A 324 9.14 -6.50 9.71
N LEU A 325 8.95 -5.31 9.12
CA LEU A 325 8.37 -4.14 9.76
C LEU A 325 7.19 -3.69 8.89
N ILE A 326 5.98 -4.02 9.31
CA ILE A 326 4.74 -3.71 8.58
C ILE A 326 3.87 -2.84 9.47
N GLY A 327 3.39 -1.71 8.96
CA GLY A 327 2.52 -0.85 9.73
C GLY A 327 2.26 0.53 9.13
N GLY A 328 1.78 1.44 9.98
CA GLY A 328 1.38 2.79 9.66
C GLY A 328 0.81 3.49 10.89
N PHE A 329 0.14 4.62 10.71
CA PHE A 329 -0.59 5.26 11.81
C PHE A 329 -1.86 4.48 12.18
N ALA A 330 -2.56 3.92 11.19
CA ALA A 330 -3.65 2.98 11.38
C ALA A 330 -3.12 1.53 11.35
N ARG A 331 -3.97 0.58 11.74
CA ARG A 331 -3.71 -0.85 11.63
C ARG A 331 -4.85 -1.50 10.85
N THR A 332 -4.52 -2.45 9.98
CA THR A 332 -5.52 -3.20 9.24
C THR A 332 -5.96 -4.47 9.97
N ALA A 333 -7.14 -4.98 9.63
CA ALA A 333 -7.60 -6.29 10.10
C ALA A 333 -6.65 -7.42 9.63
N GLU A 334 -6.05 -7.29 8.44
CA GLU A 334 -5.08 -8.26 7.92
C GLU A 334 -3.80 -8.31 8.73
N LEU A 335 -3.23 -7.16 9.10
CA LEU A 335 -2.05 -7.11 9.96
C LEU A 335 -2.38 -7.62 11.37
N THR A 336 -3.59 -7.32 11.87
CA THR A 336 -4.10 -7.85 13.13
C THR A 336 -4.25 -9.37 13.09
N GLN A 337 -4.71 -9.93 11.95
CA GLN A 337 -4.75 -11.38 11.74
C GLN A 337 -3.35 -12.02 11.78
N LEU A 338 -2.33 -11.35 11.24
CA LEU A 338 -0.94 -11.83 11.33
C LEU A 338 -0.42 -11.82 12.78
N VAL A 339 -0.85 -10.85 13.58
CA VAL A 339 -0.54 -10.81 15.02
C VAL A 339 -1.27 -11.95 15.78
N ALA A 340 -2.57 -12.11 15.52
CA ALA A 340 -3.38 -13.17 16.13
C ALA A 340 -2.85 -14.58 15.80
N ALA A 341 -2.36 -14.77 14.57
CA ALA A 341 -1.70 -16.00 14.14
C ALA A 341 -0.27 -16.20 14.70
N GLY A 342 0.24 -15.26 15.50
CA GLY A 342 1.59 -15.33 16.07
C GLY A 342 2.72 -15.10 15.07
N TRP A 343 2.40 -14.71 13.81
CA TRP A 343 3.40 -14.44 12.78
C TRP A 343 4.18 -13.14 13.04
N ALA A 344 3.52 -12.11 13.56
CA ALA A 344 4.12 -10.84 13.95
C ALA A 344 3.85 -10.51 15.43
N LYS A 345 4.67 -9.63 16.00
CA LYS A 345 4.47 -9.09 17.35
C LYS A 345 4.09 -7.61 17.29
N PRO A 346 3.21 -7.12 18.17
CA PRO A 346 2.89 -5.70 18.22
C PRO A 346 4.12 -4.86 18.57
N LEU A 347 4.31 -3.76 17.85
CA LEU A 347 5.32 -2.74 18.13
C LEU A 347 4.62 -1.39 18.20
N THR A 348 4.28 -0.97 19.40
CA THR A 348 3.49 0.23 19.69
C THR A 348 4.28 1.22 20.52
N GLY A 349 3.98 2.51 20.36
CA GLY A 349 4.59 3.57 21.15
C GLY A 349 4.21 3.51 22.63
N ARG A 350 5.00 4.15 23.48
CA ARG A 350 4.72 4.27 24.93
C ARG A 350 3.42 5.06 25.13
N PRO A 351 2.51 4.62 26.01
CA PRO A 351 1.23 5.32 26.23
C PRO A 351 1.39 6.74 26.76
N ASP A 352 2.43 7.01 27.57
CA ASP A 352 2.73 8.35 28.09
C ASP A 352 3.23 9.30 26.97
N VAL A 353 4.02 8.79 26.01
CA VAL A 353 4.46 9.52 24.84
C VAL A 353 3.27 9.80 23.93
N LEU A 354 2.47 8.77 23.63
CA LEU A 354 1.29 8.91 22.76
C LEU A 354 0.33 9.98 23.28
N ARG A 355 0.01 9.98 24.59
CA ARG A 355 -0.87 11.00 25.21
C ARG A 355 -0.35 12.43 25.10
N ARG A 356 0.97 12.61 24.99
CA ARG A 356 1.57 13.95 24.82
C ARG A 356 1.56 14.45 23.40
N ILE A 357 1.73 13.54 22.42
CA ILE A 357 1.93 13.92 21.01
C ILE A 357 0.70 13.71 20.15
N ALA A 358 -0.22 12.82 20.53
CA ALA A 358 -1.43 12.59 19.75
C ALA A 358 -2.25 13.89 19.63
N PRO A 359 -2.81 14.18 18.47
CA PRO A 359 -3.67 15.33 18.27
C PRO A 359 -4.93 15.21 19.15
N ARG A 360 -5.48 16.35 19.55
CA ARG A 360 -6.72 16.40 20.33
C ARG A 360 -7.92 16.38 19.40
N VAL A 361 -8.48 15.23 19.17
CA VAL A 361 -9.60 15.06 18.25
C VAL A 361 -10.93 15.28 18.94
N ARG A 362 -11.82 16.06 18.31
CA ARG A 362 -13.22 16.27 18.72
C ARG A 362 -14.14 15.98 17.56
N ALA A 363 -15.21 15.23 17.81
CA ALA A 363 -16.30 15.07 16.85
C ALA A 363 -17.19 16.32 16.85
N ALA A 364 -17.69 16.72 15.69
CA ALA A 364 -18.62 17.83 15.55
C ALA A 364 -19.81 17.41 14.65
N PRO A 365 -21.02 17.90 14.98
CA PRO A 365 -21.35 18.69 16.17
C PRO A 365 -21.25 17.85 17.47
N ASP A 366 -20.77 18.46 18.55
CA ASP A 366 -20.82 17.85 19.88
C ASP A 366 -22.14 18.13 20.58
N GLU A 367 -22.41 17.44 21.71
CA GLU A 367 -23.64 17.63 22.49
C GLU A 367 -23.88 19.09 22.90
N ALA A 368 -22.82 19.84 23.23
CA ALA A 368 -22.90 21.22 23.61
C ALA A 368 -23.25 22.15 22.43
N GLU A 369 -22.83 21.82 21.21
CA GLU A 369 -23.28 22.55 20.01
C GLU A 369 -24.73 22.22 19.67
N LEU A 370 -25.13 20.95 19.77
CA LEU A 370 -26.51 20.51 19.53
C LEU A 370 -27.51 21.13 20.52
N ALA A 371 -27.10 21.26 21.77
CA ALA A 371 -27.92 21.91 22.79
C ALA A 371 -28.13 23.42 22.51
N ARG A 372 -27.18 24.08 21.84
CA ARG A 372 -27.27 25.51 21.48
C ARG A 372 -27.94 25.74 20.12
N ASP A 373 -27.71 24.87 19.18
CA ASP A 373 -28.21 24.98 17.81
C ASP A 373 -28.47 23.59 17.19
N ALA A 374 -29.74 23.22 17.16
CA ALA A 374 -30.16 21.97 16.52
C ALA A 374 -29.85 21.93 15.01
N ALA A 375 -29.65 23.09 14.35
CA ALA A 375 -29.26 23.16 12.95
C ALA A 375 -27.77 22.82 12.74
N ALA A 376 -26.96 22.76 13.79
CA ALA A 376 -25.56 22.36 13.71
C ALA A 376 -25.36 20.94 13.10
N LEU A 377 -26.32 20.02 13.25
CA LEU A 377 -26.32 18.71 12.61
C LEU A 377 -26.30 18.77 11.08
N THR A 378 -26.81 19.84 10.50
CA THR A 378 -26.95 20.00 9.05
C THR A 378 -26.01 21.05 8.48
N ALA A 379 -25.28 21.75 9.35
CA ALA A 379 -24.27 22.72 8.94
C ALA A 379 -23.05 21.97 8.40
N ARG A 380 -22.63 22.28 7.17
CA ARG A 380 -21.41 21.71 6.58
C ARG A 380 -20.14 22.13 7.33
N LEU A 381 -20.14 23.34 7.86
CA LEU A 381 -19.08 23.92 8.71
C LEU A 381 -19.68 24.34 10.04
N PRO A 382 -19.75 23.44 11.03
CA PRO A 382 -20.23 23.76 12.37
C PRO A 382 -19.39 24.87 13.04
N SER A 383 -19.96 25.55 14.00
CA SER A 383 -19.29 26.66 14.67
C SER A 383 -18.00 26.23 15.40
N LEU A 384 -17.93 25.00 15.89
CA LEU A 384 -16.70 24.42 16.46
C LEU A 384 -15.56 24.40 15.44
N ALA A 385 -15.81 23.91 14.21
CA ALA A 385 -14.81 23.84 13.16
C ALA A 385 -14.28 25.25 12.80
N LEU A 386 -15.17 26.24 12.64
CA LEU A 386 -14.79 27.60 12.32
C LEU A 386 -14.02 28.29 13.48
N ARG A 387 -14.42 28.06 14.72
CA ARG A 387 -13.69 28.58 15.90
C ARG A 387 -12.29 27.97 16.00
N THR A 388 -12.19 26.65 15.81
CA THR A 388 -10.89 25.96 15.83
C THR A 388 -9.95 26.50 14.76
N ALA A 389 -10.44 26.69 13.53
CA ALA A 389 -9.65 27.29 12.47
C ALA A 389 -9.20 28.71 12.78
N ARG A 390 -10.11 29.60 13.30
CA ARG A 390 -9.75 30.96 13.67
C ARG A 390 -8.68 31.01 14.76
N SER A 391 -8.84 30.21 15.81
CA SER A 391 -7.86 30.13 16.90
C SER A 391 -6.48 29.68 16.41
N ALA A 392 -6.43 28.66 15.55
CA ALA A 392 -5.19 28.13 14.99
C ALA A 392 -4.48 29.12 14.05
N LEU A 393 -5.23 29.88 13.26
CA LEU A 393 -4.71 30.88 12.33
C LEU A 393 -4.22 32.15 13.06
N ALA A 394 -4.87 32.51 14.18
CA ALA A 394 -4.53 33.69 14.97
C ALA A 394 -3.51 33.44 16.09
N GLY A 395 -3.23 32.17 16.44
CA GLY A 395 -2.39 31.80 17.59
C GLY A 395 -3.04 32.07 18.94
N ASP A 396 -4.37 32.24 19.00
CA ASP A 396 -5.12 32.56 20.23
C ASP A 396 -5.59 31.27 20.94
N THR A 397 -5.08 31.04 22.14
CA THR A 397 -5.40 29.86 22.97
C THR A 397 -6.61 30.02 23.87
N ARG A 398 -7.41 31.03 23.70
CA ARG A 398 -8.67 31.15 24.44
C ARG A 398 -9.63 30.05 24.03
N SER A 399 -9.35 28.83 24.48
CA SER A 399 -10.33 27.77 24.46
C SER A 399 -11.47 28.13 25.35
N SER A 400 -12.67 28.09 24.81
CA SER A 400 -13.95 28.32 25.40
C SER A 400 -14.28 27.30 26.52
N ASP A 401 -13.68 27.48 27.68
CA ASP A 401 -14.26 27.05 28.96
C ASP A 401 -14.71 28.30 29.74
N THR A 402 -15.61 29.05 29.15
CA THR A 402 -16.40 30.02 29.92
C THR A 402 -17.47 29.26 30.68
N ARG A 403 -17.08 28.71 31.85
CA ARG A 403 -18.04 28.54 32.91
C ARG A 403 -18.46 29.95 33.37
N SER A 404 -19.69 30.29 33.03
CA SER A 404 -20.41 31.38 33.66
C SER A 404 -20.45 31.14 35.18
N SER A 405 -19.66 31.88 35.92
CA SER A 405 -19.90 32.08 37.33
C SER A 405 -19.80 33.58 37.62
N ASN A 406 -20.95 34.23 37.47
CA ASN A 406 -21.21 35.47 38.17
C ASN A 406 -21.26 35.19 39.67
N THR A 407 -20.20 35.50 40.38
CA THR A 407 -20.31 35.88 41.82
C THR A 407 -19.18 36.84 42.12
N ARG A 408 -19.59 38.10 42.29
CA ARG A 408 -18.80 39.12 42.99
C ARG A 408 -18.62 38.67 44.43
N SER A 409 -17.38 38.53 44.87
CA SER A 409 -17.03 38.76 46.28
C SER A 409 -15.57 39.19 46.36
N SER A 410 -15.41 40.41 46.79
CA SER A 410 -14.18 41.03 47.26
C SER A 410 -13.67 40.29 48.48
N ASN A 411 -12.41 39.81 48.47
CA ASN A 411 -11.55 39.92 49.65
C ASN A 411 -10.07 39.68 49.30
N THR A 412 -9.28 40.66 49.63
CA THR A 412 -7.84 40.71 49.71
C THR A 412 -7.28 39.63 50.62
N ARG A 413 -6.26 38.86 50.15
CA ARG A 413 -5.11 38.47 50.98
C ARG A 413 -3.97 37.98 50.07
N SER A 414 -2.81 38.59 50.28
CA SER A 414 -1.49 38.30 49.76
C SER A 414 -1.01 36.89 50.21
N GLY A 415 -0.30 36.24 49.35
CA GLY A 415 0.52 35.05 49.72
C GLY A 415 0.73 34.08 48.56
N ASP A 416 1.99 33.96 48.17
CA ASP A 416 2.62 32.90 47.41
C ASP A 416 2.31 32.75 45.91
N ALA A 417 3.14 33.40 45.12
CA ALA A 417 3.36 33.11 43.72
C ALA A 417 4.01 31.71 43.57
N ARG A 418 3.21 30.68 43.41
CA ARG A 418 3.66 29.47 42.75
C ARG A 418 3.68 29.76 41.25
N SER A 419 4.89 29.75 40.66
CA SER A 419 5.13 29.79 39.21
C SER A 419 4.46 28.60 38.55
N GLY A 420 3.18 28.74 38.23
CA GLY A 420 2.48 27.86 37.32
C GLY A 420 2.96 28.19 35.93
N ASP A 421 3.54 27.21 35.22
CA ASP A 421 3.87 27.24 33.80
C ASP A 421 2.74 27.95 33.01
N ALA A 422 2.94 29.18 32.69
CA ALA A 422 2.14 29.89 31.68
C ALA A 422 2.50 29.23 30.35
N ARG A 423 1.75 28.18 29.96
CA ARG A 423 1.86 27.56 28.63
C ARG A 423 1.57 28.68 27.64
N SER A 424 2.62 29.20 27.02
CA SER A 424 2.53 30.15 25.92
C SER A 424 1.59 29.58 24.85
N ALA A 425 0.72 30.44 24.32
CA ALA A 425 -0.15 30.04 23.21
C ALA A 425 0.66 29.40 22.08
N PRO A 426 0.18 28.29 21.49
CA PRO A 426 0.88 27.71 20.35
C PRO A 426 0.95 28.77 19.23
N PRO A 427 2.09 28.84 18.52
CA PRO A 427 2.26 29.82 17.45
C PRO A 427 1.22 29.59 16.33
N PRO A 428 0.74 30.68 15.70
CA PRO A 428 -0.17 30.58 14.57
C PRO A 428 0.45 29.71 13.45
N GLY A 429 -0.39 29.14 12.60
CA GLY A 429 0.11 28.30 11.52
C GLY A 429 -0.98 27.84 10.55
N PRO A 430 -0.60 27.06 9.54
CA PRO A 430 -1.54 26.58 8.54
C PRO A 430 -2.57 25.63 9.14
N VAL A 431 -3.79 25.65 8.58
CA VAL A 431 -4.89 24.76 8.93
C VAL A 431 -5.15 23.81 7.77
N LEU A 432 -5.08 22.51 8.03
CA LEU A 432 -5.43 21.47 7.05
C LEU A 432 -6.94 21.27 7.02
N VAL A 433 -7.52 21.21 5.83
CA VAL A 433 -8.93 20.88 5.62
C VAL A 433 -9.01 19.71 4.67
N GLN A 434 -9.28 18.53 5.19
CA GLN A 434 -9.47 17.31 4.38
C GLN A 434 -10.91 17.25 3.88
N VAL A 435 -11.08 17.08 2.56
CA VAL A 435 -12.38 16.99 1.89
C VAL A 435 -12.39 15.77 0.98
N PRO A 436 -13.43 14.92 0.99
CA PRO A 436 -13.54 13.81 0.07
C PRO A 436 -13.37 14.24 -1.40
N ARG A 437 -12.84 13.36 -2.25
CA ARG A 437 -12.67 13.64 -3.68
C ARG A 437 -14.02 13.93 -4.32
N GLY A 438 -14.09 14.93 -5.21
CA GLY A 438 -15.24 15.14 -6.07
C GLY A 438 -15.48 13.90 -6.93
N GLY A 439 -16.73 13.45 -7.04
CA GLY A 439 -17.10 12.21 -7.75
C GLY A 439 -17.21 10.97 -6.86
N TYR A 440 -16.79 11.03 -5.59
CA TYR A 440 -16.98 9.90 -4.67
C TYR A 440 -18.46 9.57 -4.38
N LEU A 441 -19.36 10.56 -4.44
CA LEU A 441 -20.80 10.35 -4.22
C LEU A 441 -21.66 11.51 -4.74
N ALA A 442 -22.62 11.21 -5.57
CA ALA A 442 -23.86 11.97 -5.66
C ALA A 442 -24.77 11.53 -4.48
N ALA A 443 -24.36 11.81 -3.25
CA ALA A 443 -25.24 11.58 -2.12
C ALA A 443 -26.38 12.59 -2.12
N ILE A 444 -27.53 12.15 -1.69
CA ILE A 444 -28.72 12.99 -1.57
C ILE A 444 -29.08 13.23 -0.11
N ALA A 445 -29.61 14.41 0.13
CA ALA A 445 -30.10 14.83 1.44
C ALA A 445 -31.49 15.39 1.33
N CYS A 446 -32.16 15.51 2.47
CA CYS A 446 -33.42 16.21 2.57
C CYS A 446 -33.28 17.67 2.09
N GLY A 447 -34.14 18.08 1.18
CA GLY A 447 -34.17 19.46 0.67
C GLY A 447 -34.52 20.51 1.73
N ARG A 448 -35.23 20.09 2.80
CA ARG A 448 -35.67 20.98 3.88
C ARG A 448 -34.67 21.07 5.04
N CYS A 449 -34.32 19.95 5.68
CA CYS A 449 -33.49 19.95 6.88
C CYS A 449 -32.03 19.55 6.62
N ARG A 450 -31.67 19.22 5.38
CA ARG A 450 -30.34 18.82 4.94
C ARG A 450 -29.80 17.52 5.56
N ALA A 451 -30.61 16.80 6.35
CA ALA A 451 -30.23 15.48 6.84
C ALA A 451 -29.96 14.54 5.66
N GLN A 452 -28.94 13.72 5.75
CA GLN A 452 -28.62 12.73 4.72
C GLN A 452 -29.82 11.79 4.50
N ALA A 453 -30.08 11.43 3.26
CA ALA A 453 -31.14 10.49 2.92
C ALA A 453 -30.63 9.07 3.09
N HIS A 454 -31.33 8.30 3.94
CA HIS A 454 -31.01 6.91 4.24
C HIS A 454 -32.11 5.96 3.77
N CYS A 455 -31.75 4.74 3.46
CA CYS A 455 -32.63 3.65 3.10
C CYS A 455 -33.44 3.20 4.31
N ALA A 456 -34.75 3.03 4.13
CA ALA A 456 -35.63 2.52 5.20
C ALA A 456 -35.38 1.04 5.53
N VAL A 457 -34.78 0.26 4.59
CA VAL A 457 -34.55 -1.18 4.75
C VAL A 457 -33.27 -1.48 5.53
N CYS A 458 -32.14 -0.85 5.15
CA CYS A 458 -30.83 -1.19 5.71
C CYS A 458 -30.10 0.00 6.34
N GLY A 459 -30.68 1.20 6.35
CA GLY A 459 -30.02 2.40 6.85
C GLY A 459 -28.90 2.95 5.95
N GLY A 460 -28.61 2.31 4.83
CA GLY A 460 -27.55 2.72 3.89
C GLY A 460 -27.87 4.04 3.19
N PRO A 461 -26.85 4.75 2.65
CA PRO A 461 -27.04 6.01 1.96
C PRO A 461 -27.79 5.83 0.63
N LEU A 462 -28.70 6.75 0.34
CA LEU A 462 -29.41 6.78 -0.94
C LEU A 462 -28.60 7.59 -1.99
N GLN A 463 -28.73 7.20 -3.25
CA GLN A 463 -28.18 7.87 -4.42
C GLN A 463 -29.22 8.02 -5.52
N VAL A 464 -28.96 8.93 -6.46
CA VAL A 464 -29.67 9.04 -7.74
C VAL A 464 -28.66 9.01 -8.87
N GLY A 465 -28.94 8.26 -9.92
CA GLY A 465 -28.10 8.19 -11.13
C GLY A 465 -28.32 9.38 -12.07
N GLY A 466 -29.52 9.98 -12.02
CA GLY A 466 -29.93 11.13 -12.83
C GLY A 466 -30.99 11.99 -12.17
N SER A 467 -31.32 13.14 -12.75
CA SER A 467 -32.25 14.12 -12.17
C SER A 467 -33.72 13.63 -12.01
N ASN A 468 -34.10 12.60 -12.76
CA ASN A 468 -35.46 12.04 -12.77
C ASN A 468 -35.52 10.55 -12.39
N GLU A 469 -34.41 9.98 -11.87
CA GLU A 469 -34.38 8.59 -11.45
C GLU A 469 -34.88 8.42 -10.01
N VAL A 470 -35.51 7.28 -9.76
CA VAL A 470 -35.92 6.90 -8.40
C VAL A 470 -34.67 6.68 -7.56
N PRO A 471 -34.59 7.27 -6.34
CA PRO A 471 -33.47 7.03 -5.45
C PRO A 471 -33.28 5.55 -5.15
N GLY A 472 -32.06 5.07 -5.21
CA GLY A 472 -31.69 3.70 -4.86
C GLY A 472 -30.73 3.64 -3.68
N CYS A 473 -30.78 2.59 -2.90
CA CYS A 473 -29.84 2.36 -1.81
C CYS A 473 -28.50 1.84 -2.37
N ARG A 474 -27.39 2.46 -1.97
CA ARG A 474 -26.07 2.00 -2.39
C ARG A 474 -25.62 0.69 -1.76
N TRP A 475 -26.19 0.32 -0.60
CA TRP A 475 -25.79 -0.90 0.10
C TRP A 475 -26.63 -2.11 -0.30
N CYS A 476 -27.96 -1.98 -0.34
CA CYS A 476 -28.85 -3.10 -0.61
C CYS A 476 -29.58 -3.03 -1.94
N GLY A 477 -29.38 -1.98 -2.75
CA GLY A 477 -30.05 -1.81 -4.04
C GLY A 477 -31.55 -1.48 -3.97
N ALA A 478 -32.16 -1.42 -2.78
CA ALA A 478 -33.60 -1.15 -2.64
C ALA A 478 -33.95 0.24 -3.20
N LEU A 479 -34.98 0.29 -4.04
CA LEU A 479 -35.52 1.55 -4.54
C LEU A 479 -36.34 2.26 -3.46
N ALA A 480 -36.24 3.58 -3.40
CA ALA A 480 -36.88 4.43 -2.40
C ALA A 480 -37.78 5.50 -3.06
N ALA A 481 -38.80 5.03 -3.83
CA ALA A 481 -39.71 5.92 -4.55
C ALA A 481 -40.51 6.83 -3.60
N ASP A 482 -40.95 6.29 -2.46
CA ASP A 482 -41.76 6.97 -1.46
C ASP A 482 -40.91 7.47 -0.28
N TRP A 483 -39.66 7.84 -0.53
CA TRP A 483 -38.78 8.30 0.53
C TRP A 483 -39.31 9.55 1.24
N ALA A 484 -39.38 9.50 2.54
CA ALA A 484 -39.65 10.64 3.41
C ALA A 484 -38.52 10.79 4.45
N CYS A 485 -38.14 12.01 4.72
CA CYS A 485 -37.10 12.33 5.71
C CYS A 485 -37.54 11.88 7.12
N SER A 486 -36.80 10.96 7.72
CA SER A 486 -37.07 10.49 9.09
C SER A 486 -37.02 11.59 10.15
N ARG A 487 -36.36 12.73 9.83
CA ARG A 487 -36.19 13.85 10.76
C ARG A 487 -37.30 14.91 10.67
N CYS A 488 -37.78 15.24 9.46
CA CYS A 488 -38.71 16.36 9.27
C CYS A 488 -39.92 16.02 8.38
N GLY A 489 -40.07 14.79 7.93
CA GLY A 489 -41.18 14.31 7.10
C GLY A 489 -41.19 14.83 5.67
N SER A 490 -40.23 15.63 5.24
CA SER A 490 -40.20 16.16 3.87
C SER A 490 -39.79 15.06 2.86
N ASP A 491 -40.44 15.04 1.73
CA ASP A 491 -40.19 14.18 0.56
C ASP A 491 -39.18 14.76 -0.45
N ARG A 492 -38.81 16.02 -0.25
CA ARG A 492 -37.87 16.73 -1.15
C ARG A 492 -36.45 16.28 -0.96
N LEU A 493 -35.83 15.86 -2.04
CA LEU A 493 -34.42 15.51 -2.08
C LEU A 493 -33.59 16.61 -2.77
N ARG A 494 -32.31 16.71 -2.36
CA ARG A 494 -31.31 17.55 -2.99
C ARG A 494 -29.98 16.83 -3.07
N ALA A 495 -29.22 17.04 -4.15
CA ALA A 495 -27.87 16.55 -4.24
C ALA A 495 -26.95 17.27 -3.25
N LEU A 496 -26.11 16.51 -2.54
CA LEU A 496 -24.99 17.02 -1.76
C LEU A 496 -23.77 17.05 -2.68
N VAL A 497 -23.39 18.26 -3.12
CA VAL A 497 -22.17 18.44 -3.91
C VAL A 497 -21.06 18.89 -2.97
N THR A 498 -20.05 18.04 -2.80
CA THR A 498 -18.85 18.36 -2.04
C THR A 498 -17.63 18.32 -2.97
N GLY A 499 -16.63 19.14 -2.68
CA GLY A 499 -15.40 19.15 -3.48
C GLY A 499 -14.45 20.25 -3.03
N VAL A 500 -13.18 20.10 -3.38
CA VAL A 500 -12.08 21.00 -3.01
C VAL A 500 -12.36 22.45 -3.43
N ALA A 501 -12.77 22.67 -4.69
CA ALA A 501 -13.01 24.02 -5.22
C ALA A 501 -14.11 24.77 -4.43
N ARG A 502 -15.26 24.11 -4.22
CA ARG A 502 -16.36 24.73 -3.45
C ARG A 502 -15.98 25.01 -2.02
N THR A 503 -15.24 24.08 -1.38
CA THR A 503 -14.75 24.29 -0.02
C THR A 503 -13.76 25.45 0.06
N ALA A 504 -12.90 25.60 -0.95
CA ALA A 504 -11.97 26.74 -1.05
C ALA A 504 -12.71 28.08 -1.14
N GLU A 505 -13.77 28.15 -1.93
CA GLU A 505 -14.61 29.35 -2.02
C GLU A 505 -15.34 29.66 -0.70
N GLU A 506 -15.95 28.66 -0.06
CA GLU A 506 -16.67 28.81 1.21
C GLU A 506 -15.74 29.30 2.35
N LEU A 507 -14.57 28.67 2.46
CA LEU A 507 -13.59 29.03 3.47
C LEU A 507 -12.86 30.34 3.13
N GLY A 508 -12.60 30.64 1.87
CA GLY A 508 -12.05 31.93 1.44
C GLY A 508 -12.94 33.11 1.82
N ARG A 509 -14.28 32.94 1.71
CA ARG A 509 -15.24 33.96 2.20
C ARG A 509 -15.29 34.05 3.72
N ALA A 510 -15.14 32.94 4.44
CA ALA A 510 -15.18 32.91 5.90
C ALA A 510 -13.89 33.46 6.55
N PHE A 511 -12.78 33.48 5.81
CA PHE A 511 -11.45 33.91 6.25
C PHE A 511 -10.80 34.86 5.21
N PRO A 512 -11.36 36.05 5.02
CA PRO A 512 -10.84 37.01 4.05
C PRO A 512 -9.41 37.44 4.39
N GLY A 513 -8.58 37.60 3.36
CA GLY A 513 -7.18 38.02 3.47
C GLY A 513 -6.18 36.91 3.80
N LEU A 514 -6.62 35.66 4.01
CA LEU A 514 -5.74 34.52 4.24
C LEU A 514 -5.50 33.74 2.93
N PRO A 515 -4.28 33.24 2.68
CA PRO A 515 -4.00 32.43 1.53
C PRO A 515 -4.74 31.07 1.62
N VAL A 516 -5.39 30.68 0.52
CA VAL A 516 -6.05 29.38 0.37
C VAL A 516 -5.29 28.57 -0.69
N ARG A 517 -4.75 27.44 -0.29
CA ARG A 517 -4.06 26.49 -1.19
C ARG A 517 -4.89 25.22 -1.34
N THR A 518 -4.90 24.64 -2.54
CA THR A 518 -5.61 23.39 -2.81
C THR A 518 -4.62 22.32 -3.24
N SER A 519 -4.85 21.09 -2.78
CA SER A 519 -4.05 19.92 -3.14
C SER A 519 -4.95 18.72 -3.44
N GLY A 520 -4.84 18.18 -4.66
CA GLY A 520 -5.65 17.03 -5.10
C GLY A 520 -5.76 16.93 -6.61
N GLY A 521 -6.30 15.82 -7.10
CA GLY A 521 -6.42 15.55 -8.53
C GLY A 521 -5.07 15.57 -9.25
N GLN A 522 -4.93 16.42 -10.26
CA GLN A 522 -3.69 16.58 -11.03
C GLN A 522 -2.68 17.53 -10.38
N HIS A 523 -3.09 18.28 -9.36
CA HIS A 523 -2.23 19.24 -8.69
C HIS A 523 -2.06 18.89 -7.20
N VAL A 524 -1.11 18.02 -6.92
CA VAL A 524 -0.78 17.58 -5.56
C VAL A 524 0.47 18.30 -5.07
N LEU A 525 0.33 19.04 -3.98
CA LEU A 525 1.45 19.74 -3.34
C LEU A 525 2.25 18.75 -2.49
N ALA A 526 3.58 18.84 -2.52
CA ALA A 526 4.44 18.05 -1.64
C ALA A 526 4.54 18.66 -0.24
N ALA A 527 4.69 19.98 -0.16
CA ALA A 527 4.84 20.72 1.09
C ALA A 527 4.17 22.08 1.05
N VAL A 528 3.92 22.64 2.23
CA VAL A 528 3.44 24.03 2.42
C VAL A 528 4.25 24.72 3.49
N PRO A 529 4.38 26.06 3.43
CA PRO A 529 5.10 26.82 4.43
C PRO A 529 4.38 26.84 5.80
N ALA A 530 5.09 27.31 6.85
CA ALA A 530 4.60 27.32 8.21
C ALA A 530 3.64 28.50 8.52
N GLU A 531 3.54 29.48 7.62
CA GLU A 531 2.72 30.68 7.79
C GLU A 531 1.22 30.34 7.83
N PRO A 532 0.41 31.17 8.56
CA PRO A 532 -1.03 31.00 8.59
C PRO A 532 -1.67 30.99 7.21
N GLY A 533 -2.53 30.02 6.97
CA GLY A 533 -3.26 29.85 5.72
C GLY A 533 -4.12 28.60 5.75
N LEU A 534 -5.02 28.49 4.80
CA LEU A 534 -5.89 27.32 4.64
C LEU A 534 -5.32 26.39 3.56
N VAL A 535 -5.20 25.11 3.88
CA VAL A 535 -4.76 24.07 2.96
C VAL A 535 -5.87 23.05 2.79
N ILE A 536 -6.50 23.03 1.63
CA ILE A 536 -7.64 22.16 1.35
C ILE A 536 -7.15 21.00 0.51
N ALA A 537 -7.20 19.79 1.07
CA ALA A 537 -6.67 18.59 0.42
C ALA A 537 -7.70 17.47 0.31
N THR A 538 -7.58 16.66 -0.74
CA THR A 538 -8.28 15.38 -0.80
C THR A 538 -7.50 14.32 -0.04
N PRO A 539 -8.17 13.26 0.52
CA PRO A 539 -7.50 12.19 1.21
C PRO A 539 -6.37 11.56 0.37
N GLY A 540 -5.18 11.48 0.96
CA GLY A 540 -3.95 11.04 0.31
C GLY A 540 -3.24 12.11 -0.53
N ALA A 541 -3.70 13.37 -0.51
CA ALA A 541 -3.02 14.49 -1.17
C ALA A 541 -2.61 15.61 -0.20
N GLU A 542 -2.63 15.35 1.10
CA GLU A 542 -2.26 16.31 2.14
C GLU A 542 -0.77 16.63 2.05
N PRO A 543 -0.38 17.91 1.82
CA PRO A 543 1.02 18.30 1.83
C PRO A 543 1.57 18.35 3.26
N VAL A 544 2.87 18.18 3.41
CA VAL A 544 3.53 18.33 4.71
C VAL A 544 3.74 19.81 5.00
N ALA A 545 3.31 20.28 6.17
CA ALA A 545 3.66 21.63 6.65
C ALA A 545 5.01 21.60 7.36
N ALA A 546 5.86 22.60 7.13
CA ALA A 546 7.24 22.63 7.63
C ALA A 546 7.33 22.38 9.15
N ASP A 547 6.44 23.03 9.95
CA ASP A 547 6.40 22.87 11.41
C ASP A 547 5.15 22.07 11.88
N GLY A 548 4.50 21.35 10.99
CA GLY A 548 3.20 20.71 11.20
C GLY A 548 2.05 21.71 11.17
N TYR A 549 0.83 21.19 10.97
CA TYR A 549 -0.37 22.01 10.95
C TYR A 549 -0.76 22.46 12.37
N ALA A 550 -1.25 23.71 12.49
CA ALA A 550 -1.76 24.23 13.76
C ALA A 550 -3.11 23.59 14.13
N ALA A 551 -3.90 23.17 13.15
CA ALA A 551 -5.14 22.42 13.32
C ALA A 551 -5.49 21.62 12.06
N ALA A 552 -6.41 20.64 12.18
CA ALA A 552 -7.02 20.00 11.03
C ALA A 552 -8.55 19.91 11.17
N LEU A 553 -9.23 20.04 10.02
CA LEU A 553 -10.66 19.83 9.86
C LEU A 553 -10.89 18.66 8.90
N LEU A 554 -11.56 17.63 9.36
CA LEU A 554 -11.87 16.43 8.57
C LEU A 554 -13.35 16.51 8.18
N LEU A 555 -13.62 17.04 6.99
CA LEU A 555 -14.97 17.35 6.55
C LEU A 555 -15.64 16.16 5.85
N ASP A 556 -16.97 16.21 5.81
CA ASP A 556 -17.82 15.30 5.03
C ASP A 556 -17.51 13.80 5.29
N GLY A 557 -17.30 13.41 6.55
CA GLY A 557 -16.96 12.03 6.95
C GLY A 557 -17.96 10.98 6.47
N TRP A 558 -19.23 11.35 6.32
CA TRP A 558 -20.28 10.52 5.76
C TRP A 558 -19.94 9.99 4.35
N ALA A 559 -19.24 10.79 3.53
CA ALA A 559 -18.88 10.38 2.16
C ALA A 559 -17.82 9.29 2.13
N LEU A 560 -16.97 9.22 3.11
CA LEU A 560 -15.97 8.16 3.25
C LEU A 560 -16.57 6.90 3.88
N LEU A 561 -17.37 7.06 4.93
CA LEU A 561 -18.01 5.95 5.66
C LEU A 561 -19.16 5.28 4.89
N GLY A 562 -19.88 6.06 4.05
CA GLY A 562 -21.02 5.56 3.27
C GLY A 562 -20.67 4.79 2.01
N ARG A 563 -19.41 4.43 1.78
CA ARG A 563 -19.01 3.64 0.60
C ARG A 563 -19.48 2.18 0.75
N PRO A 564 -19.96 1.54 -0.36
CA PRO A 564 -20.31 0.13 -0.35
C PRO A 564 -19.04 -0.74 -0.40
N SER A 565 -18.28 -0.74 0.67
CA SER A 565 -17.01 -1.47 0.76
C SER A 565 -16.84 -2.04 2.16
N LEU A 566 -16.46 -3.29 2.25
CA LEU A 566 -16.14 -3.96 3.51
C LEU A 566 -15.08 -3.17 4.32
N ARG A 567 -14.21 -2.43 3.66
CA ARG A 567 -13.12 -1.66 4.26
C ARG A 567 -13.44 -0.18 4.47
N ALA A 568 -14.68 0.26 4.24
CA ALA A 568 -15.02 1.69 4.27
C ALA A 568 -14.65 2.37 5.60
N ALA A 569 -14.95 1.73 6.74
CA ALA A 569 -14.64 2.28 8.06
C ALA A 569 -13.13 2.25 8.36
N GLU A 570 -12.46 1.15 8.06
CA GLU A 570 -11.00 0.96 8.21
C GLU A 570 -10.22 1.99 7.37
N GLU A 571 -10.56 2.11 6.10
CA GLU A 571 -9.94 3.05 5.17
C GLU A 571 -10.21 4.51 5.56
N THR A 572 -11.40 4.81 6.06
CA THR A 572 -11.74 6.15 6.56
C THR A 572 -10.89 6.51 7.77
N LEU A 573 -10.80 5.60 8.76
CA LEU A 573 -9.95 5.80 9.94
C LEU A 573 -8.48 6.02 9.52
N ARG A 574 -7.96 5.20 8.61
CA ARG A 574 -6.59 5.32 8.09
C ARG A 574 -6.33 6.71 7.51
N ARG A 575 -7.20 7.19 6.62
CA ARG A 575 -7.09 8.52 5.99
C ARG A 575 -7.18 9.65 6.99
N TRP A 576 -8.05 9.53 7.97
CA TRP A 576 -8.16 10.52 9.04
C TRP A 576 -6.93 10.53 9.94
N MET A 577 -6.39 9.36 10.29
CA MET A 577 -5.17 9.28 11.10
C MET A 577 -3.96 9.82 10.35
N ASN A 578 -3.84 9.56 9.05
CA ASN A 578 -2.77 10.10 8.21
C ASN A 578 -2.81 11.64 8.17
N ALA A 579 -3.99 12.24 7.99
CA ALA A 579 -4.16 13.68 8.01
C ALA A 579 -3.92 14.27 9.42
N ALA A 580 -4.46 13.64 10.46
CA ALA A 580 -4.32 14.09 11.84
C ALA A 580 -2.86 13.98 12.34
N ALA A 581 -2.10 13.00 11.88
CA ALA A 581 -0.67 12.85 12.21
C ALA A 581 0.21 14.00 11.69
N LEU A 582 -0.27 14.78 10.74
CA LEU A 582 0.42 15.99 10.24
C LEU A 582 0.22 17.21 11.14
N VAL A 583 -0.66 17.12 12.13
CA VAL A 583 -0.91 18.20 13.09
C VAL A 583 0.19 18.21 14.15
N ARG A 584 0.56 19.40 14.61
CA ARG A 584 1.53 19.60 15.71
C ARG A 584 1.13 18.79 16.95
N PRO A 585 2.08 18.37 17.80
CA PRO A 585 1.78 17.62 19.02
C PRO A 585 0.66 18.27 19.84
N ALA A 586 -0.34 17.47 20.25
CA ALA A 586 -1.52 17.90 20.98
C ALA A 586 -2.35 19.02 20.30
N GLY A 587 -2.13 19.29 19.00
CA GLY A 587 -2.92 20.25 18.24
C GLY A 587 -4.36 19.78 18.02
N PRO A 588 -5.32 20.69 17.80
CA PRO A 588 -6.73 20.36 17.66
C PRO A 588 -7.05 19.77 16.28
N VAL A 589 -7.87 18.73 16.28
CA VAL A 589 -8.48 18.14 15.09
C VAL A 589 -9.99 18.07 15.29
N VAL A 590 -10.75 18.54 14.31
CA VAL A 590 -12.21 18.44 14.32
C VAL A 590 -12.66 17.50 13.21
N VAL A 591 -13.33 16.41 13.57
CA VAL A 591 -13.91 15.46 12.60
C VAL A 591 -15.43 15.68 12.50
N LEU A 592 -15.91 15.91 11.28
CA LEU A 592 -17.33 16.11 11.00
C LEU A 592 -17.99 14.78 10.67
N ALA A 593 -18.30 14.04 11.71
CA ALA A 593 -18.98 12.75 11.66
C ALA A 593 -19.66 12.49 13.02
N ASP A 594 -20.59 11.53 13.03
CA ASP A 594 -21.24 11.09 14.25
C ASP A 594 -20.21 10.55 15.25
N GLY A 595 -20.15 11.16 16.44
CA GLY A 595 -19.21 10.80 17.50
C GLY A 595 -19.40 9.38 18.06
N SER A 596 -20.55 8.75 17.85
CA SER A 596 -20.84 7.38 18.31
C SER A 596 -20.20 6.30 17.43
N LEU A 597 -19.80 6.64 16.20
CA LEU A 597 -19.24 5.68 15.25
C LEU A 597 -17.90 5.11 15.72
N PRO A 598 -17.69 3.78 15.59
CA PRO A 598 -16.45 3.13 16.06
C PRO A 598 -15.16 3.76 15.48
N ALA A 599 -15.16 4.12 14.19
CA ALA A 599 -14.01 4.77 13.55
C ALA A 599 -13.71 6.16 14.13
N VAL A 600 -14.76 6.95 14.47
CA VAL A 600 -14.61 8.26 15.12
C VAL A 600 -14.09 8.10 16.54
N GLN A 601 -14.62 7.15 17.30
CA GLN A 601 -14.14 6.85 18.65
C GLN A 601 -12.69 6.37 18.67
N ALA A 602 -12.28 5.57 17.69
CA ALA A 602 -10.89 5.14 17.53
C ALA A 602 -9.95 6.32 17.22
N LEU A 603 -10.38 7.24 16.35
CA LEU A 603 -9.61 8.45 16.04
C LEU A 603 -9.48 9.36 17.27
N VAL A 604 -10.58 9.57 18.01
CA VAL A 604 -10.59 10.42 19.24
C VAL A 604 -9.64 9.87 20.31
N ARG A 605 -9.58 8.54 20.46
CA ARG A 605 -8.72 7.87 21.45
C ARG A 605 -7.32 7.60 20.93
N TRP A 606 -7.07 7.80 19.64
CA TRP A 606 -5.88 7.35 18.93
C TRP A 606 -5.62 5.85 19.14
N ASP A 607 -6.67 5.05 18.97
CA ASP A 607 -6.66 3.59 19.18
C ASP A 607 -6.92 2.80 17.89
N PRO A 608 -5.96 2.76 16.94
CA PRO A 608 -6.10 1.97 15.73
C PRO A 608 -6.03 0.47 16.00
N VAL A 609 -5.43 0.07 17.11
CA VAL A 609 -5.25 -1.35 17.46
C VAL A 609 -6.58 -1.95 17.87
N GLY A 610 -7.24 -1.35 18.87
CA GLY A 610 -8.55 -1.83 19.34
C GLY A 610 -9.64 -1.74 18.27
N PHE A 611 -9.54 -0.77 17.35
CA PHE A 611 -10.42 -0.71 16.18
C PHE A 611 -10.22 -1.91 15.25
N ALA A 612 -8.96 -2.20 14.86
CA ALA A 612 -8.65 -3.29 13.94
C ALA A 612 -8.95 -4.69 14.56
N GLU A 613 -8.80 -4.84 15.88
CA GLU A 613 -9.17 -6.06 16.60
C GLU A 613 -10.68 -6.29 16.54
N ARG A 614 -11.48 -5.23 16.71
CA ARG A 614 -12.94 -5.29 16.57
C ARG A 614 -13.35 -5.62 15.13
N GLU A 615 -12.79 -4.92 14.15
CA GLU A 615 -13.03 -5.20 12.72
C GLU A 615 -12.73 -6.66 12.38
N LEU A 616 -11.61 -7.20 12.88
CA LEU A 616 -11.26 -8.60 12.66
C LEU A 616 -12.27 -9.55 13.30
N ALA A 617 -12.73 -9.26 14.52
CA ALA A 617 -13.72 -10.09 15.21
C ALA A 617 -15.09 -10.10 14.48
N GLU A 618 -15.58 -8.93 14.06
CA GLU A 618 -16.81 -8.78 13.28
C GLU A 618 -16.70 -9.51 11.92
N ARG A 619 -15.58 -9.36 11.23
CA ARG A 619 -15.33 -10.09 9.97
C ARG A 619 -15.21 -11.60 10.18
N ALA A 620 -14.70 -12.06 11.32
CA ALA A 620 -14.63 -13.46 11.65
C ALA A 620 -16.04 -14.05 11.89
N GLU A 621 -16.89 -13.34 12.64
CA GLU A 621 -18.28 -13.72 12.88
C GLU A 621 -19.07 -13.83 11.57
N LEU A 622 -18.91 -12.86 10.68
CA LEU A 622 -19.59 -12.78 9.38
C LEU A 622 -18.91 -13.62 8.29
N ARG A 623 -17.78 -14.27 8.59
CA ARG A 623 -16.98 -15.04 7.63
C ARG A 623 -16.51 -14.22 6.43
N PHE A 624 -15.95 -13.02 6.69
CA PHE A 624 -15.31 -12.15 5.70
C PHE A 624 -13.77 -12.15 5.81
N PRO A 625 -13.04 -11.75 4.74
CA PRO A 625 -11.61 -11.56 4.81
C PRO A 625 -11.22 -10.50 5.87
N PRO A 626 -10.12 -10.69 6.60
CA PRO A 626 -9.09 -11.71 6.45
C PRO A 626 -9.33 -12.99 7.28
N ALA A 627 -10.44 -13.14 7.99
CA ALA A 627 -10.74 -14.33 8.78
C ALA A 627 -10.92 -15.58 7.90
N VAL A 628 -11.42 -15.41 6.70
CA VAL A 628 -11.50 -16.42 5.64
C VAL A 628 -10.70 -15.99 4.41
N ARG A 629 -10.48 -16.92 3.48
CA ARG A 629 -10.02 -16.61 2.11
C ARG A 629 -11.23 -16.44 1.22
N MET A 630 -11.14 -15.48 0.31
CA MET A 630 -12.23 -15.22 -0.63
C MET A 630 -11.70 -15.05 -2.05
N ALA A 631 -12.43 -15.57 -3.02
CA ALA A 631 -12.19 -15.33 -4.43
C ALA A 631 -13.41 -14.68 -5.08
N THR A 632 -13.18 -13.85 -6.10
CA THR A 632 -14.23 -13.35 -6.98
C THR A 632 -14.05 -13.91 -8.38
N VAL A 633 -15.17 -14.25 -9.00
CA VAL A 633 -15.27 -14.65 -10.41
C VAL A 633 -16.21 -13.67 -11.09
N THR A 634 -15.70 -12.87 -12.01
CA THR A 634 -16.45 -11.78 -12.68
C THR A 634 -16.42 -11.97 -14.20
N GLY A 635 -17.57 -11.88 -14.86
CA GLY A 635 -17.72 -12.04 -16.31
C GLY A 635 -19.16 -11.84 -16.77
N SER A 636 -19.51 -12.28 -17.99
CA SER A 636 -20.92 -12.40 -18.39
C SER A 636 -21.61 -13.48 -17.54
N SER A 637 -22.93 -13.38 -17.37
CA SER A 637 -23.72 -14.34 -16.56
C SER A 637 -23.46 -15.80 -16.96
N ALA A 638 -23.50 -16.10 -18.24
CA ALA A 638 -23.25 -17.45 -18.75
C ALA A 638 -21.81 -17.92 -18.47
N ALA A 639 -20.80 -17.02 -18.63
CA ALA A 639 -19.39 -17.37 -18.39
C ALA A 639 -19.11 -17.62 -16.90
N VAL A 640 -19.72 -16.85 -15.99
CA VAL A 640 -19.60 -17.02 -14.54
C VAL A 640 -20.25 -18.34 -14.11
N ALA A 641 -21.50 -18.63 -14.56
CA ALA A 641 -22.20 -19.85 -14.25
C ALA A 641 -21.44 -21.11 -14.73
N GLU A 642 -20.97 -21.09 -16.00
CA GLU A 642 -20.15 -22.18 -16.57
C GLU A 642 -18.86 -22.38 -15.80
N PHE A 643 -18.14 -21.30 -15.47
CA PHE A 643 -16.89 -21.38 -14.74
C PHE A 643 -17.10 -21.97 -13.35
N VAL A 644 -18.01 -21.41 -12.56
CA VAL A 644 -18.29 -21.86 -11.20
C VAL A 644 -18.76 -23.32 -11.18
N GLY A 645 -19.61 -23.73 -12.14
CA GLY A 645 -20.05 -25.12 -12.28
C GLY A 645 -18.94 -26.10 -12.71
N SER A 646 -17.85 -25.62 -13.32
CA SER A 646 -16.74 -26.44 -13.76
C SER A 646 -15.56 -26.53 -12.78
N VAL A 647 -15.51 -25.68 -11.76
CA VAL A 647 -14.45 -25.71 -10.76
C VAL A 647 -14.66 -26.85 -9.78
N GLY A 648 -13.69 -27.73 -9.63
CA GLY A 648 -13.65 -28.72 -8.54
C GLY A 648 -13.33 -28.05 -7.21
N LEU A 649 -14.33 -27.38 -6.63
CA LEU A 649 -14.15 -26.67 -5.37
C LEU A 649 -13.94 -27.66 -4.21
N PRO A 650 -13.07 -27.31 -3.22
CA PRO A 650 -12.97 -28.08 -1.98
C PRO A 650 -14.33 -28.08 -1.23
N ASP A 651 -14.61 -29.13 -0.48
CA ASP A 651 -15.89 -29.32 0.23
C ASP A 651 -16.24 -28.18 1.21
N ALA A 652 -15.24 -27.56 1.80
CA ALA A 652 -15.40 -26.42 2.70
C ALA A 652 -15.70 -25.08 2.00
N ALA A 653 -15.69 -25.05 0.67
CA ALA A 653 -15.94 -23.83 -0.10
C ALA A 653 -17.44 -23.54 -0.19
N GLU A 654 -17.78 -22.28 -0.07
CA GLU A 654 -19.14 -21.76 -0.19
C GLU A 654 -19.19 -20.73 -1.33
N VAL A 655 -20.15 -20.87 -2.21
CA VAL A 655 -20.41 -19.96 -3.33
C VAL A 655 -21.57 -19.04 -2.98
N LEU A 656 -21.36 -17.74 -3.11
CA LEU A 656 -22.35 -16.68 -2.88
C LEU A 656 -22.61 -15.92 -4.18
N GLY A 657 -23.85 -15.60 -4.45
CA GLY A 657 -24.27 -14.97 -5.71
C GLY A 657 -24.57 -16.01 -6.81
N PRO A 658 -24.46 -15.68 -8.11
CA PRO A 658 -23.89 -14.43 -8.64
C PRO A 658 -24.77 -13.21 -8.40
N VAL A 659 -24.14 -12.04 -8.37
CA VAL A 659 -24.81 -10.74 -8.27
C VAL A 659 -24.40 -9.82 -9.44
N PRO A 660 -25.29 -8.95 -9.94
CA PRO A 660 -24.94 -7.97 -10.95
C PRO A 660 -23.82 -7.04 -10.46
N VAL A 661 -22.89 -6.71 -11.34
CA VAL A 661 -21.84 -5.71 -11.09
C VAL A 661 -22.22 -4.44 -11.85
N GLU A 662 -22.43 -3.35 -11.11
CA GLU A 662 -22.63 -2.05 -11.74
C GLU A 662 -21.44 -1.69 -12.64
N PRO A 663 -21.67 -1.17 -13.86
CA PRO A 663 -20.59 -0.67 -14.69
C PRO A 663 -19.87 0.44 -13.91
N GLY A 664 -18.65 0.16 -13.46
CA GLY A 664 -17.82 1.18 -12.82
C GLY A 664 -17.65 2.33 -13.81
N SER A 665 -17.78 3.57 -13.35
CA SER A 665 -17.47 4.76 -14.15
C SER A 665 -15.98 4.71 -14.51
N SER A 666 -15.65 4.09 -15.64
CA SER A 666 -14.31 4.12 -16.19
C SER A 666 -14.04 5.58 -16.59
N ALA A 667 -12.92 6.12 -16.09
CA ALA A 667 -12.47 7.49 -16.36
C ALA A 667 -12.18 7.80 -17.85
N ASN A 668 -12.43 6.86 -18.74
CA ASN A 668 -12.32 6.99 -20.19
C ASN A 668 -13.71 6.82 -20.78
N GLY A 669 -14.39 7.94 -21.02
CA GLY A 669 -15.73 8.11 -21.56
C GLY A 669 -16.07 7.42 -22.89
N ALA A 670 -15.81 6.12 -23.00
CA ALA A 670 -16.34 5.26 -24.05
C ALA A 670 -17.58 4.53 -23.49
N GLU A 671 -18.73 5.14 -23.61
CA GLU A 671 -20.04 4.51 -23.52
C GLU A 671 -20.21 3.50 -24.67
N HIS A 672 -19.55 2.35 -24.54
CA HIS A 672 -20.06 1.16 -25.22
C HIS A 672 -21.01 0.51 -24.24
N ALA A 673 -22.20 0.17 -24.67
CA ALA A 673 -23.17 -0.64 -23.94
C ALA A 673 -22.48 -1.95 -23.54
N ALA A 674 -21.81 -1.95 -22.37
CA ALA A 674 -21.11 -3.11 -21.87
C ALA A 674 -22.18 -4.14 -21.49
N GLU A 675 -22.03 -5.38 -22.00
CA GLU A 675 -22.88 -6.51 -21.58
C GLU A 675 -22.96 -6.55 -20.04
N PRO A 676 -24.14 -6.85 -19.47
CA PRO A 676 -24.30 -6.96 -18.03
C PRO A 676 -23.30 -7.99 -17.48
N ARG A 677 -22.56 -7.58 -16.48
CA ARG A 677 -21.56 -8.44 -15.83
C ARG A 677 -22.09 -8.91 -14.48
N GLU A 678 -21.75 -10.11 -14.13
CA GLU A 678 -22.05 -10.70 -12.83
C GLU A 678 -20.77 -11.07 -12.09
N ARG A 679 -20.89 -11.15 -10.77
CA ARG A 679 -19.82 -11.56 -9.86
C ARG A 679 -20.32 -12.65 -8.95
N ALA A 680 -19.64 -13.79 -8.93
CA ALA A 680 -19.75 -14.79 -7.89
C ALA A 680 -18.62 -14.63 -6.87
N LEU A 681 -18.92 -14.85 -5.60
CA LEU A 681 -17.97 -14.88 -4.50
C LEU A 681 -17.78 -16.32 -4.04
N ILE A 682 -16.56 -16.74 -3.81
CA ILE A 682 -16.23 -18.07 -3.28
C ILE A 682 -15.43 -17.85 -2.01
N ARG A 683 -15.94 -18.30 -0.87
CA ARG A 683 -15.25 -18.19 0.42
C ARG A 683 -14.89 -19.56 0.99
N ILE A 684 -13.78 -19.62 1.73
CA ILE A 684 -13.25 -20.85 2.30
C ILE A 684 -12.45 -20.55 3.59
N PRO A 685 -12.35 -21.46 4.54
CA PRO A 685 -11.45 -21.30 5.68
C PRO A 685 -9.99 -20.99 5.22
N ARG A 686 -9.27 -20.17 5.97
CA ARG A 686 -7.89 -19.75 5.59
C ARG A 686 -6.96 -20.93 5.36
N ALA A 687 -7.09 -22.01 6.12
CA ALA A 687 -6.27 -23.21 6.00
C ALA A 687 -6.34 -23.81 4.59
N ASP A 688 -7.51 -23.74 3.96
CA ASP A 688 -7.80 -24.35 2.67
C ASP A 688 -7.60 -23.39 1.50
N GLY A 689 -7.11 -22.20 1.76
CA GLY A 689 -6.94 -21.13 0.75
C GLY A 689 -6.04 -21.52 -0.42
N LEU A 690 -5.02 -22.35 -0.20
CA LEU A 690 -4.16 -22.85 -1.27
C LEU A 690 -4.88 -23.91 -2.12
N ALA A 691 -5.75 -24.72 -1.51
CA ALA A 691 -6.56 -25.68 -2.25
C ALA A 691 -7.55 -24.96 -3.18
N LEU A 692 -8.18 -23.88 -2.70
CA LEU A 692 -9.02 -23.01 -3.53
C LEU A 692 -8.24 -22.41 -4.69
N ALA A 693 -7.04 -21.86 -4.44
CA ALA A 693 -6.21 -21.26 -5.48
C ALA A 693 -5.85 -22.29 -6.58
N ARG A 694 -5.49 -23.51 -6.19
CA ARG A 694 -5.19 -24.60 -7.12
C ARG A 694 -6.41 -25.02 -7.95
N ALA A 695 -7.58 -25.14 -7.33
CA ALA A 695 -8.82 -25.47 -8.02
C ALA A 695 -9.19 -24.43 -9.07
N LEU A 696 -9.09 -23.13 -8.71
CA LEU A 696 -9.35 -22.01 -9.61
C LEU A 696 -8.34 -21.98 -10.76
N HIS A 697 -7.03 -22.18 -10.48
CA HIS A 697 -5.99 -22.26 -11.51
C HIS A 697 -6.24 -23.42 -12.48
N ALA A 698 -6.59 -24.60 -11.97
CA ALA A 698 -6.89 -25.76 -12.82
C ALA A 698 -8.10 -25.50 -13.74
N ALA A 699 -9.16 -24.86 -13.23
CA ALA A 699 -10.32 -24.49 -14.04
C ALA A 699 -9.95 -23.46 -15.12
N GLN A 700 -9.15 -22.44 -14.79
CA GLN A 700 -8.62 -21.50 -15.77
C GLN A 700 -7.76 -22.20 -16.83
N ALA A 701 -6.92 -23.17 -16.43
CA ALA A 701 -6.10 -23.96 -17.34
C ALA A 701 -6.96 -24.79 -18.32
N ALA A 702 -7.99 -25.48 -17.83
CA ALA A 702 -8.91 -26.24 -18.65
C ALA A 702 -9.65 -25.38 -19.67
N ARG A 703 -10.10 -24.19 -19.28
CA ARG A 703 -10.77 -23.22 -20.17
C ARG A 703 -9.79 -22.63 -21.19
N SER A 704 -8.60 -22.27 -20.75
CA SER A 704 -7.54 -21.74 -21.62
C SER A 704 -7.14 -22.74 -22.71
N ALA A 705 -7.10 -24.04 -22.38
CA ALA A 705 -6.83 -25.09 -23.35
C ALA A 705 -7.93 -25.23 -24.42
N ARG A 706 -9.20 -24.97 -24.08
CA ARG A 706 -10.35 -24.98 -25.00
C ARG A 706 -10.53 -23.67 -25.76
N LYS A 707 -9.67 -22.66 -25.54
CA LYS A 707 -9.77 -21.29 -26.07
C LYS A 707 -11.01 -20.49 -25.59
N ASP A 708 -11.65 -20.92 -24.52
CA ASP A 708 -12.79 -20.24 -23.90
C ASP A 708 -12.36 -19.10 -22.96
N GLY A 709 -11.06 -18.88 -22.81
CA GLY A 709 -10.49 -17.84 -21.96
C GLY A 709 -10.42 -16.43 -22.55
N VAL A 710 -10.92 -16.22 -23.79
CA VAL A 710 -10.81 -14.96 -24.53
C VAL A 710 -12.19 -14.52 -25.04
N GLY A 711 -12.42 -13.21 -25.13
CA GLY A 711 -13.66 -12.65 -25.64
C GLY A 711 -14.83 -12.73 -24.64
N PRO A 712 -16.08 -12.88 -25.11
CA PRO A 712 -17.30 -12.83 -24.26
C PRO A 712 -17.33 -13.91 -23.15
N LYS A 713 -16.57 -14.99 -23.34
CA LYS A 713 -16.47 -16.08 -22.37
C LYS A 713 -15.38 -15.85 -21.31
N ALA A 714 -14.58 -14.79 -21.40
CA ALA A 714 -13.54 -14.52 -20.43
C ALA A 714 -14.10 -14.25 -19.03
N VAL A 715 -13.52 -14.87 -18.03
CA VAL A 715 -13.79 -14.56 -16.62
C VAL A 715 -12.55 -13.98 -15.96
N ARG A 716 -12.76 -13.03 -15.06
CA ARG A 716 -11.70 -12.50 -14.19
C ARG A 716 -11.79 -13.18 -12.85
N VAL A 717 -10.73 -13.84 -12.45
CA VAL A 717 -10.59 -14.49 -11.14
C VAL A 717 -9.64 -13.66 -10.28
N GLN A 718 -10.05 -13.31 -9.06
CA GLN A 718 -9.19 -12.63 -8.09
C GLN A 718 -9.32 -13.27 -6.72
N LEU A 719 -8.19 -13.60 -6.10
CA LEU A 719 -8.16 -14.04 -4.70
C LEU A 719 -7.89 -12.84 -3.79
N ASP A 720 -8.58 -12.82 -2.65
CA ASP A 720 -8.57 -11.75 -1.65
C ASP A 720 -8.68 -10.36 -2.29
N PRO A 721 -9.73 -10.11 -3.08
CA PRO A 721 -9.90 -8.83 -3.75
C PRO A 721 -9.98 -7.69 -2.73
N ALA A 722 -9.43 -6.53 -3.09
CA ALA A 722 -9.53 -5.34 -2.25
C ALA A 722 -10.99 -4.89 -2.06
N GLU A 723 -11.82 -5.11 -3.10
CA GLU A 723 -13.26 -4.82 -3.09
C GLU A 723 -14.04 -6.12 -3.29
N VAL A 724 -14.93 -6.40 -2.36
CA VAL A 724 -15.77 -7.62 -2.34
C VAL A 724 -17.17 -7.33 -2.88
N ALA A 725 -17.66 -6.10 -2.71
CA ALA A 725 -18.99 -5.65 -3.16
C ALA A 725 -18.91 -4.81 -4.43
#